data_4bcd0c9a132e739611d612da903560b2
#
_entry.id   4bcd0c9a132e739611d612da903560b2
#
_cell.length_a   1.000
_cell.length_b   1.000
_cell.length_c   1.000
_cell.angle_alpha   90.00
_cell.angle_beta   90.00
_cell.angle_gamma   90.00
#
_symmetry.space_group_name_H-M   'P 1'
#
loop_
_entity.id
_entity.type
_entity.pdbx_description
1 polymer ?
#
loop_
_entity_poly.entity_id
_entity_poly.type
_entity_poly.pdbx_seq_one_letter_code
_entity_poly.pdbx_strand_id
1 'polypeptide(L)'
;MKKVSIKYNPYKLETEITVDGKHLAQNSILLEKSADGSRLQEWVEELPQLLVQECNDTLFDVKFHGTLHDYNDVVDAFTLAYNSGEIKKAYLDQIPAKETADKEKLIDQVFEKIKKGPFDELRGKDVTNAFKRAKSSDFEVCVVATMSAGKSTLINALLGEKLMPSKQEACTAIITKIKDTNTTDWKAKVYAKDGKLIEQQEHLTYSIMERLNGDEHVSEIEVSGNIPFVNSDDMSLVLVDTPGPNNARDPEHKKVQSEFLSKSSKPLILYIMEGTFGSDSDNELLGRVADSMKVGGKQSKDRFIFVVNKMDGRRAEDGTTDDTLKRVRAYLENHGIYNPNIFPAASLPALNIQLIKNGVKVDEDTQDETYMLERKLNRNEDMHFEQYASLPKSIKDNINEKLETAKKKEDTSTQALIHTGIPSIEASIQQYVQKYAKTAKIKNIVDTFSHKLDEVGCVEKTKQELAKNVDQSEKIVKTINRIRSSVDDIKSARNFQRSVDAAVAKVNESNEIIETIVAKLQAKITQKIDQGRGEKLNVDDVKYEIDSLEKFAKSLEPDFQVDLENMIQNTLKKTCDELLKEYRNKLAALTEVANTSGLDISIDPLKLMGGSVSSADSFSYDYLVETRKVQNGTEKVKNENWRWYNPFTWKEGRKKIVATYKTVREIEASQLAQEFLAPVQSAIYENGDRARKYASEQANKIKAKYNLKFKELDAVLKKKLDELESYATDQKKAEKRVQETKRKLQWLEDIQKDVKSILEI
;
A
#
# COMPACT_ATOMS: atom_id res chain seq x y z
N MET A 1 -21.73 -9.57 -34.01
CA MET A 1 -20.65 -8.68 -33.51
C MET A 1 -21.30 -7.53 -32.75
N LYS A 2 -21.04 -7.43 -31.49
CA LYS A 2 -21.61 -6.43 -30.60
C LYS A 2 -20.73 -5.17 -30.57
N LYS A 3 -21.35 -4.00 -30.64
CA LYS A 3 -20.65 -2.73 -30.50
C LYS A 3 -20.64 -2.30 -29.05
N VAL A 4 -19.47 -2.25 -28.44
CA VAL A 4 -19.28 -1.87 -27.05
C VAL A 4 -18.58 -0.52 -27.00
N SER A 5 -19.12 0.42 -26.25
CA SER A 5 -18.44 1.69 -25.98
C SER A 5 -18.17 1.76 -24.46
N ILE A 6 -16.93 1.95 -24.12
CA ILE A 6 -16.47 2.06 -22.72
C ILE A 6 -15.82 3.44 -22.57
N LYS A 7 -16.32 4.23 -21.63
CA LYS A 7 -15.71 5.48 -21.24
C LYS A 7 -15.28 5.36 -19.79
N TYR A 8 -13.98 5.44 -19.53
CA TYR A 8 -13.41 5.34 -18.20
C TYR A 8 -12.61 6.59 -17.84
N ASN A 9 -13.00 7.22 -16.74
CA ASN A 9 -12.32 8.39 -16.22
C ASN A 9 -11.50 8.03 -14.96
N PRO A 10 -10.17 7.90 -15.04
CA PRO A 10 -9.33 7.48 -13.91
C PRO A 10 -9.21 8.57 -12.82
N TYR A 11 -9.53 9.83 -13.13
CA TYR A 11 -9.49 10.94 -12.18
C TYR A 11 -10.72 10.97 -11.28
N LYS A 12 -11.89 10.59 -11.83
CA LYS A 12 -13.16 10.54 -11.12
C LYS A 12 -13.53 9.16 -10.64
N LEU A 13 -12.88 8.12 -11.20
CA LEU A 13 -13.22 6.71 -11.06
C LEU A 13 -14.68 6.46 -11.50
N GLU A 14 -15.05 7.03 -12.65
CA GLU A 14 -16.35 6.89 -13.26
C GLU A 14 -16.22 6.04 -14.53
N THR A 15 -17.13 5.09 -14.68
CA THR A 15 -17.19 4.23 -15.86
C THR A 15 -18.57 4.29 -16.50
N GLU A 16 -18.62 4.48 -17.80
CA GLU A 16 -19.84 4.38 -18.59
C GLU A 16 -19.65 3.30 -19.66
N ILE A 17 -20.51 2.29 -19.65
CA ILE A 17 -20.48 1.19 -20.62
C ILE A 17 -21.81 1.13 -21.36
N THR A 18 -21.74 1.11 -22.68
CA THR A 18 -22.92 0.90 -23.52
C THR A 18 -22.68 -0.25 -24.52
N VAL A 19 -23.70 -1.03 -24.78
CA VAL A 19 -23.70 -2.11 -25.76
C VAL A 19 -24.78 -1.83 -26.80
N ASP A 20 -24.38 -1.80 -28.07
CA ASP A 20 -25.25 -1.43 -29.20
C ASP A 20 -25.99 -0.08 -28.95
N GLY A 21 -25.30 0.86 -28.28
CA GLY A 21 -25.83 2.20 -27.93
C GLY A 21 -26.82 2.22 -26.75
N LYS A 22 -27.00 1.12 -26.02
CA LYS A 22 -27.86 1.04 -24.84
C LYS A 22 -27.00 0.85 -23.60
N HIS A 23 -27.39 1.48 -22.50
CA HIS A 23 -26.76 1.24 -21.19
C HIS A 23 -27.01 -0.18 -20.70
N LEU A 24 -26.11 -0.69 -19.88
CA LEU A 24 -26.26 -2.00 -19.24
C LEU A 24 -27.49 -2.08 -18.36
N ALA A 25 -28.05 -3.27 -18.20
CA ALA A 25 -29.18 -3.50 -17.31
C ALA A 25 -28.78 -3.29 -15.83
N GLN A 26 -29.72 -2.87 -14.98
CA GLN A 26 -29.45 -2.61 -13.56
C GLN A 26 -28.96 -3.83 -12.77
N ASN A 27 -29.26 -5.02 -13.25
CA ASN A 27 -28.82 -6.30 -12.67
C ASN A 27 -27.58 -6.89 -13.36
N SER A 28 -26.89 -6.11 -14.19
CA SER A 28 -25.67 -6.53 -14.86
C SER A 28 -24.51 -6.65 -13.87
N ILE A 29 -23.84 -7.80 -13.86
CA ILE A 29 -22.62 -8.02 -13.06
C ILE A 29 -21.49 -7.07 -13.52
N LEU A 30 -21.42 -6.79 -14.82
CA LEU A 30 -20.44 -5.85 -15.36
C LEU A 30 -20.69 -4.43 -14.85
N LEU A 31 -21.98 -4.01 -14.76
CA LEU A 31 -22.33 -2.72 -14.18
C LEU A 31 -21.95 -2.63 -12.69
N GLU A 32 -22.19 -3.70 -11.92
CA GLU A 32 -21.82 -3.79 -10.51
C GLU A 32 -20.29 -3.68 -10.33
N LYS A 33 -19.52 -4.42 -11.11
CA LYS A 33 -18.05 -4.42 -11.03
C LYS A 33 -17.41 -3.11 -11.49
N SER A 34 -18.00 -2.46 -12.48
CA SER A 34 -17.57 -1.18 -13.02
C SER A 34 -18.21 0.04 -12.36
N ALA A 35 -18.87 -0.14 -11.22
CA ALA A 35 -19.56 0.93 -10.51
C ALA A 35 -18.60 2.08 -10.14
N ASP A 36 -19.16 3.29 -9.99
CA ASP A 36 -18.41 4.49 -9.63
C ASP A 36 -17.56 4.27 -8.37
N GLY A 37 -16.31 4.67 -8.45
CA GLY A 37 -15.29 4.44 -7.43
C GLY A 37 -14.45 3.18 -7.65
N SER A 38 -14.81 2.31 -8.63
CA SER A 38 -13.99 1.16 -9.01
C SER A 38 -12.91 1.55 -10.01
N ARG A 39 -11.69 1.05 -9.82
CA ARG A 39 -10.60 1.24 -10.78
C ARG A 39 -10.75 0.24 -11.92
N LEU A 40 -10.42 0.66 -13.14
CA LEU A 40 -10.43 -0.22 -14.31
C LEU A 40 -9.67 -1.53 -14.07
N GLN A 41 -8.49 -1.44 -13.45
CA GLN A 41 -7.60 -2.57 -13.18
C GLN A 41 -8.20 -3.62 -12.21
N GLU A 42 -9.27 -3.28 -11.50
CA GLU A 42 -9.95 -4.22 -10.61
C GLU A 42 -10.86 -5.21 -11.35
N TRP A 43 -11.28 -4.87 -12.57
CA TRP A 43 -12.26 -5.65 -13.32
C TRP A 43 -11.93 -5.84 -14.81
N VAL A 44 -10.94 -5.14 -15.36
CA VAL A 44 -10.64 -5.17 -16.79
C VAL A 44 -10.21 -6.56 -17.28
N GLU A 45 -9.55 -7.37 -16.47
CA GLU A 45 -9.15 -8.73 -16.84
C GLU A 45 -10.37 -9.65 -17.04
N GLU A 46 -11.44 -9.41 -16.29
CA GLU A 46 -12.70 -10.15 -16.41
C GLU A 46 -13.64 -9.55 -17.47
N LEU A 47 -13.35 -8.36 -18.00
CA LEU A 47 -14.20 -7.63 -18.94
C LEU A 47 -14.61 -8.44 -20.17
N PRO A 48 -13.70 -9.15 -20.88
CA PRO A 48 -14.10 -9.95 -22.04
C PRO A 48 -15.12 -11.03 -21.67
N GLN A 49 -14.88 -11.75 -20.58
CA GLN A 49 -15.77 -12.81 -20.08
C GLN A 49 -17.14 -12.25 -19.67
N LEU A 50 -17.15 -11.13 -18.97
CA LEU A 50 -18.37 -10.45 -18.56
C LEU A 50 -19.19 -9.97 -19.77
N LEU A 51 -18.53 -9.45 -20.79
CA LEU A 51 -19.17 -9.07 -22.05
C LEU A 51 -19.75 -10.27 -22.79
N VAL A 52 -19.08 -11.42 -22.79
CA VAL A 52 -19.63 -12.67 -23.35
C VAL A 52 -20.90 -13.09 -22.61
N GLN A 53 -20.89 -13.01 -21.28
CA GLN A 53 -22.07 -13.33 -20.45
C GLN A 53 -23.22 -12.34 -20.69
N GLU A 54 -22.93 -11.04 -20.73
CA GLU A 54 -23.91 -9.98 -20.92
C GLU A 54 -24.55 -9.99 -22.29
N CYS A 55 -23.73 -10.22 -23.35
CA CYS A 55 -24.13 -10.09 -24.73
C CYS A 55 -24.52 -11.42 -25.38
N ASN A 56 -24.17 -12.56 -24.78
CA ASN A 56 -24.23 -13.89 -25.38
C ASN A 56 -23.62 -13.92 -26.80
N ASP A 57 -22.51 -13.22 -26.99
CA ASP A 57 -21.75 -13.11 -28.26
C ASP A 57 -20.25 -13.19 -27.94
N THR A 58 -19.46 -13.64 -28.91
CA THR A 58 -18.00 -13.77 -28.79
C THR A 58 -17.25 -12.88 -29.80
N LEU A 59 -17.99 -12.01 -30.52
CA LEU A 59 -17.46 -11.06 -31.49
C LEU A 59 -17.77 -9.64 -31.05
N PHE A 60 -16.72 -8.83 -30.83
CA PHE A 60 -16.86 -7.50 -30.29
C PHE A 60 -16.20 -6.44 -31.18
N ASP A 61 -16.81 -5.26 -31.23
CA ASP A 61 -16.24 -4.00 -31.74
C ASP A 61 -16.25 -3.02 -30.56
N VAL A 62 -15.08 -2.81 -29.94
CA VAL A 62 -14.94 -2.10 -28.68
C VAL A 62 -14.28 -0.75 -28.92
N LYS A 63 -14.97 0.32 -28.59
CA LYS A 63 -14.42 1.67 -28.55
C LYS A 63 -14.15 2.07 -27.11
N PHE A 64 -12.89 2.31 -26.77
CA PHE A 64 -12.48 2.71 -25.44
C PHE A 64 -12.10 4.19 -25.42
N HIS A 65 -12.81 4.99 -24.63
CA HIS A 65 -12.47 6.37 -24.37
C HIS A 65 -11.80 6.50 -23.01
N GLY A 66 -10.50 6.74 -23.00
CA GLY A 66 -9.70 6.82 -21.78
C GLY A 66 -8.23 7.09 -22.08
N THR A 67 -7.38 7.00 -21.04
CA THR A 67 -5.93 7.18 -21.19
C THR A 67 -5.32 6.04 -22.01
N LEU A 68 -4.15 6.29 -22.59
CA LEU A 68 -3.42 5.25 -23.32
C LEU A 68 -3.08 4.05 -22.43
N HIS A 69 -2.72 4.29 -21.17
CA HIS A 69 -2.39 3.24 -20.23
C HIS A 69 -3.60 2.35 -19.91
N ASP A 70 -4.77 2.96 -19.71
CA ASP A 70 -6.01 2.21 -19.47
C ASP A 70 -6.46 1.43 -20.71
N TYR A 71 -6.28 2.00 -21.90
CA TYR A 71 -6.56 1.32 -23.16
C TYR A 71 -5.67 0.08 -23.35
N ASN A 72 -4.39 0.16 -23.01
CA ASN A 72 -3.49 -0.98 -23.09
C ASN A 72 -3.95 -2.12 -22.17
N ASP A 73 -4.45 -1.82 -20.97
CA ASP A 73 -5.02 -2.84 -20.08
C ASP A 73 -6.21 -3.56 -20.72
N VAL A 74 -7.06 -2.82 -21.45
CA VAL A 74 -8.16 -3.41 -22.21
C VAL A 74 -7.65 -4.29 -23.35
N VAL A 75 -6.64 -3.82 -24.09
CA VAL A 75 -6.02 -4.59 -25.20
C VAL A 75 -5.44 -5.89 -24.65
N ASP A 76 -4.72 -5.85 -23.53
CA ASP A 76 -4.12 -7.02 -22.92
C ASP A 76 -5.19 -8.02 -22.46
N ALA A 77 -6.27 -7.57 -21.82
CA ALA A 77 -7.38 -8.41 -21.39
C ALA A 77 -8.05 -9.13 -22.58
N PHE A 78 -8.35 -8.39 -23.65
CA PHE A 78 -8.96 -8.99 -24.85
C PHE A 78 -7.99 -9.91 -25.62
N THR A 79 -6.69 -9.62 -25.60
CA THR A 79 -5.67 -10.48 -26.20
C THR A 79 -5.56 -11.80 -25.46
N LEU A 80 -5.58 -11.77 -24.14
CA LEU A 80 -5.61 -12.98 -23.29
C LEU A 80 -6.87 -13.81 -23.53
N ALA A 81 -8.05 -13.17 -23.56
CA ALA A 81 -9.31 -13.84 -23.81
C ALA A 81 -9.41 -14.44 -25.24
N TYR A 82 -8.79 -13.82 -26.22
CA TYR A 82 -8.66 -14.39 -27.57
C TYR A 82 -7.76 -15.63 -27.58
N ASN A 83 -6.61 -15.55 -26.91
CA ASN A 83 -5.65 -16.65 -26.84
C ASN A 83 -6.18 -17.85 -26.04
N SER A 84 -7.00 -17.61 -25.02
CA SER A 84 -7.69 -18.67 -24.25
C SER A 84 -8.91 -19.26 -24.96
N GLY A 85 -9.37 -18.64 -26.06
CA GLY A 85 -10.55 -19.07 -26.81
C GLY A 85 -11.89 -18.63 -26.21
N GLU A 86 -11.88 -17.76 -25.21
CA GLU A 86 -13.09 -17.18 -24.61
C GLU A 86 -13.85 -16.28 -25.57
N ILE A 87 -13.13 -15.56 -26.42
CA ILE A 87 -13.69 -14.74 -27.51
C ILE A 87 -13.13 -15.19 -28.86
N LYS A 88 -13.92 -15.05 -29.91
CA LYS A 88 -13.51 -15.39 -31.28
C LYS A 88 -12.75 -14.26 -31.95
N LYS A 89 -13.14 -13.00 -31.71
CA LYS A 89 -12.51 -11.83 -32.27
C LYS A 89 -12.97 -10.56 -31.57
N ALA A 90 -12.05 -9.62 -31.36
CA ALA A 90 -12.37 -8.26 -30.95
C ALA A 90 -11.62 -7.26 -31.85
N TYR A 91 -12.32 -6.20 -32.24
CA TYR A 91 -11.71 -4.99 -32.79
C TYR A 91 -11.67 -3.98 -31.66
N LEU A 92 -10.51 -3.39 -31.43
CA LEU A 92 -10.28 -2.45 -30.34
C LEU A 92 -9.84 -1.12 -30.94
N ASP A 93 -10.54 -0.06 -30.61
CA ASP A 93 -10.27 1.29 -31.08
C ASP A 93 -10.22 2.26 -29.90
N GLN A 94 -9.23 3.15 -29.86
CA GLN A 94 -9.06 4.12 -28.79
C GLN A 94 -9.59 5.49 -29.20
N ILE A 95 -10.37 6.11 -28.32
CA ILE A 95 -10.61 7.56 -28.32
C ILE A 95 -9.70 8.14 -27.22
N PRO A 96 -8.62 8.85 -27.59
CA PRO A 96 -7.64 9.33 -26.62
C PRO A 96 -8.22 10.34 -25.63
N ALA A 97 -7.94 10.16 -24.34
CA ALA A 97 -8.15 11.17 -23.30
C ALA A 97 -7.01 12.20 -23.31
N LYS A 98 -7.24 13.38 -22.71
CA LYS A 98 -6.18 14.36 -22.49
C LYS A 98 -5.10 13.79 -21.57
N GLU A 99 -3.84 13.95 -21.95
CA GLU A 99 -2.71 13.46 -21.16
C GLU A 99 -2.51 14.22 -19.85
N THR A 100 -1.83 13.56 -18.89
CA THR A 100 -1.56 14.10 -17.56
C THR A 100 -0.71 15.39 -17.60
N ALA A 101 0.29 15.46 -18.48
CA ALA A 101 1.16 16.63 -18.63
C ALA A 101 0.37 17.88 -19.09
N ASP A 102 -0.63 17.71 -19.95
CA ASP A 102 -1.51 18.83 -20.35
C ASP A 102 -2.43 19.27 -19.23
N LYS A 103 -2.86 18.34 -18.38
CA LYS A 103 -3.66 18.65 -17.19
C LYS A 103 -2.87 19.43 -16.14
N GLU A 104 -1.59 19.13 -15.94
CA GLU A 104 -0.73 19.90 -15.03
C GLU A 104 -0.53 21.34 -15.51
N LYS A 105 -0.34 21.55 -16.80
CA LYS A 105 -0.31 22.90 -17.40
C LYS A 105 -1.62 23.65 -17.19
N LEU A 106 -2.75 22.97 -17.36
CA LEU A 106 -4.08 23.55 -17.09
C LEU A 106 -4.24 23.93 -15.61
N ILE A 107 -3.79 23.09 -14.69
CA ILE A 107 -3.78 23.36 -13.25
C ILE A 107 -2.97 24.62 -12.95
N ASP A 108 -1.75 24.74 -13.49
CA ASP A 108 -0.91 25.92 -13.28
C ASP A 108 -1.56 27.20 -13.87
N GLN A 109 -2.17 27.10 -15.04
CA GLN A 109 -2.91 28.21 -15.63
C GLN A 109 -4.12 28.66 -14.78
N VAL A 110 -4.89 27.70 -14.28
CA VAL A 110 -6.02 27.96 -13.39
C VAL A 110 -5.54 28.58 -12.09
N PHE A 111 -4.44 28.06 -11.52
CA PHE A 111 -3.87 28.63 -10.30
C PHE A 111 -3.37 30.05 -10.47
N GLU A 112 -2.69 30.36 -11.59
CA GLU A 112 -2.29 31.73 -11.91
C GLU A 112 -3.49 32.64 -12.15
N LYS A 113 -4.58 32.17 -12.77
CA LYS A 113 -5.85 32.91 -12.87
C LYS A 113 -6.44 33.21 -11.47
N ILE A 114 -6.40 32.20 -10.57
CA ILE A 114 -6.87 32.31 -9.19
C ILE A 114 -6.07 33.38 -8.42
N LYS A 115 -4.74 33.34 -8.52
CA LYS A 115 -3.85 34.32 -7.89
C LYS A 115 -4.12 35.77 -8.35
N LYS A 116 -4.48 35.93 -9.62
CA LYS A 116 -4.80 37.23 -10.22
C LYS A 116 -6.28 37.59 -10.07
N GLY A 117 -7.06 36.70 -9.49
CA GLY A 117 -8.51 36.87 -9.34
C GLY A 117 -8.90 37.90 -8.30
N PRO A 118 -10.21 38.28 -8.26
CA PRO A 118 -10.72 39.34 -7.42
C PRO A 118 -10.98 38.94 -5.95
N PHE A 119 -10.60 37.70 -5.54
CA PHE A 119 -10.87 37.16 -4.20
C PHE A 119 -9.59 37.03 -3.40
N ASP A 120 -9.46 37.80 -2.32
CA ASP A 120 -8.32 37.77 -1.42
C ASP A 120 -8.26 36.44 -0.65
N GLU A 121 -9.42 35.86 -0.37
CA GLU A 121 -9.56 34.58 0.32
C GLU A 121 -8.90 33.44 -0.46
N LEU A 122 -8.94 33.51 -1.80
CA LEU A 122 -8.28 32.50 -2.67
C LEU A 122 -6.80 32.78 -2.88
N ARG A 123 -6.27 33.92 -2.43
CA ARG A 123 -4.85 34.29 -2.48
C ARG A 123 -4.13 34.02 -1.17
N GLY A 124 -4.83 33.51 -0.16
CA GLY A 124 -4.30 33.23 1.18
C GLY A 124 -3.11 32.24 1.18
N LYS A 125 -2.27 32.37 2.21
CA LYS A 125 -1.11 31.46 2.39
C LYS A 125 -1.56 30.01 2.56
N ASP A 126 -2.71 29.76 3.15
CA ASP A 126 -3.31 28.45 3.33
C ASP A 126 -3.62 27.75 2.00
N VAL A 127 -4.21 28.48 1.05
CA VAL A 127 -4.48 27.97 -0.31
C VAL A 127 -3.18 27.68 -1.05
N THR A 128 -2.23 28.63 -1.00
CA THR A 128 -0.92 28.47 -1.64
C THR A 128 -0.15 27.30 -1.05
N ASN A 129 -0.18 27.11 0.27
CA ASN A 129 0.49 26.02 0.94
C ASN A 129 -0.20 24.66 0.67
N ALA A 130 -1.54 24.62 0.63
CA ALA A 130 -2.27 23.41 0.27
C ALA A 130 -1.93 22.98 -1.16
N PHE A 131 -1.89 23.92 -2.10
CA PHE A 131 -1.46 23.66 -3.48
C PHE A 131 -0.03 23.15 -3.56
N LYS A 132 0.92 23.82 -2.88
CA LYS A 132 2.31 23.38 -2.85
C LYS A 132 2.46 21.96 -2.27
N ARG A 133 1.75 21.65 -1.18
CA ARG A 133 1.75 20.31 -0.57
C ARG A 133 1.17 19.27 -1.51
N ALA A 134 0.05 19.53 -2.14
CA ALA A 134 -0.56 18.62 -3.11
C ALA A 134 0.37 18.39 -4.32
N LYS A 135 1.07 19.44 -4.78
CA LYS A 135 2.03 19.34 -5.89
C LYS A 135 3.33 18.60 -5.51
N SER A 136 3.72 18.65 -4.22
CA SER A 136 4.95 18.03 -3.69
C SER A 136 4.73 16.66 -3.05
N SER A 137 3.58 16.02 -3.28
CA SER A 137 3.33 14.68 -2.71
C SER A 137 4.32 13.66 -3.26
N ASP A 138 5.08 13.05 -2.37
CA ASP A 138 6.01 11.99 -2.68
C ASP A 138 5.27 10.69 -2.98
N PHE A 139 5.76 9.92 -3.92
CA PHE A 139 5.25 8.60 -4.24
C PHE A 139 6.24 7.52 -3.78
N GLU A 140 5.83 6.66 -2.86
CA GLU A 140 6.70 5.65 -2.29
C GLU A 140 6.69 4.35 -3.11
N VAL A 141 7.89 3.82 -3.36
CA VAL A 141 8.14 2.47 -3.87
C VAL A 141 8.91 1.70 -2.80
N CYS A 142 8.23 0.79 -2.14
CA CYS A 142 8.84 0.01 -1.05
C CYS A 142 9.50 -1.24 -1.60
N VAL A 143 10.78 -1.40 -1.31
CA VAL A 143 11.57 -2.56 -1.70
C VAL A 143 11.62 -3.55 -0.56
N VAL A 144 11.02 -4.71 -0.78
CA VAL A 144 10.92 -5.82 0.17
C VAL A 144 11.63 -7.03 -0.43
N ALA A 145 12.41 -7.75 0.33
CA ALA A 145 13.19 -8.86 -0.20
C ALA A 145 13.27 -10.02 0.78
N THR A 146 13.37 -11.23 0.23
CA THR A 146 13.86 -12.39 0.98
C THR A 146 15.35 -12.20 1.31
N MET A 147 15.85 -12.99 2.25
CA MET A 147 17.27 -12.88 2.65
C MET A 147 18.20 -13.11 1.45
N SER A 148 19.20 -12.26 1.35
CA SER A 148 20.24 -12.33 0.31
C SER A 148 19.74 -12.25 -1.14
N ALA A 149 18.46 -11.94 -1.38
CA ALA A 149 17.92 -11.84 -2.74
C ALA A 149 18.49 -10.68 -3.58
N GLY A 150 19.41 -9.88 -3.03
CA GLY A 150 20.08 -8.80 -3.75
C GLY A 150 19.33 -7.48 -3.74
N LYS A 151 18.63 -7.17 -2.64
CA LYS A 151 17.87 -5.94 -2.47
C LYS A 151 18.70 -4.66 -2.75
N SER A 152 19.80 -4.47 -2.04
CA SER A 152 20.68 -3.31 -2.23
C SER A 152 21.31 -3.27 -3.62
N THR A 153 21.59 -4.44 -4.21
CA THR A 153 22.10 -4.54 -5.58
C THR A 153 21.07 -4.10 -6.60
N LEU A 154 19.80 -4.49 -6.43
CA LEU A 154 18.72 -4.03 -7.29
C LEU A 154 18.51 -2.52 -7.16
N ILE A 155 18.51 -1.98 -5.93
CA ILE A 155 18.38 -0.54 -5.72
C ILE A 155 19.55 0.18 -6.42
N ASN A 156 20.78 -0.28 -6.25
CA ASN A 156 21.95 0.31 -6.93
C ASN A 156 21.83 0.23 -8.45
N ALA A 157 21.31 -0.88 -9.00
CA ALA A 157 21.05 -1.01 -10.43
C ALA A 157 19.98 -0.03 -10.93
N LEU A 158 18.92 0.21 -10.15
CA LEU A 158 17.91 1.23 -10.45
C LEU A 158 18.46 2.66 -10.35
N LEU A 159 19.44 2.91 -9.46
CA LEU A 159 20.13 4.20 -9.35
C LEU A 159 21.20 4.39 -10.43
N GLY A 160 21.67 3.31 -11.04
CA GLY A 160 22.81 3.34 -11.95
C GLY A 160 24.16 3.62 -11.27
N GLU A 161 24.19 3.57 -9.95
CA GLU A 161 25.35 3.87 -9.11
C GLU A 161 25.44 2.95 -7.90
N LYS A 162 26.66 2.74 -7.40
CA LYS A 162 26.91 1.95 -6.18
C LYS A 162 26.81 2.85 -4.95
N LEU A 163 25.58 3.06 -4.46
CA LEU A 163 25.30 3.90 -3.30
C LEU A 163 24.94 3.07 -2.06
N MET A 164 24.06 2.05 -2.21
CA MET A 164 23.59 1.22 -1.11
C MET A 164 24.60 0.11 -0.80
N PRO A 165 25.00 -0.05 0.48
CA PRO A 165 25.90 -1.13 0.86
C PRO A 165 25.21 -2.50 0.74
N SER A 166 25.93 -3.45 0.15
CA SER A 166 25.46 -4.83 -0.05
C SER A 166 26.33 -5.79 0.76
N LYS A 167 26.15 -5.83 2.09
CA LYS A 167 26.80 -6.83 2.95
C LYS A 167 25.88 -8.02 3.20
N GLN A 168 26.49 -9.22 3.30
CA GLN A 168 25.79 -10.46 3.68
C GLN A 168 25.46 -10.53 5.17
N GLU A 169 26.12 -9.74 6.00
CA GLU A 169 25.85 -9.65 7.44
C GLU A 169 24.65 -8.76 7.73
N ALA A 170 23.83 -9.21 8.68
CA ALA A 170 22.63 -8.51 9.11
C ALA A 170 22.95 -7.11 9.64
N CYS A 171 22.68 -6.11 8.82
CA CYS A 171 22.78 -4.72 9.22
C CYS A 171 21.58 -4.31 10.07
N THR A 172 21.74 -3.23 10.85
CA THR A 172 20.73 -2.59 11.69
C THR A 172 19.43 -2.32 10.93
N ALA A 173 18.33 -2.21 11.67
CA ALA A 173 16.96 -1.93 11.15
C ALA A 173 16.81 -0.50 10.59
N ILE A 174 17.74 -0.04 9.77
CA ILE A 174 17.75 1.31 9.22
C ILE A 174 16.85 1.35 7.99
N ILE A 175 15.90 2.30 7.99
CA ILE A 175 15.07 2.61 6.84
C ILE A 175 15.81 3.64 6.01
N THR A 176 16.09 3.31 4.75
CA THR A 176 16.64 4.30 3.81
C THR A 176 15.58 4.73 2.82
N LYS A 177 15.30 6.02 2.77
CA LYS A 177 14.40 6.65 1.80
C LYS A 177 15.21 7.42 0.78
N ILE A 178 15.15 7.03 -0.47
CA ILE A 178 15.89 7.65 -1.57
C ILE A 178 14.88 8.44 -2.41
N LYS A 179 14.94 9.76 -2.27
CA LYS A 179 14.05 10.70 -2.92
C LYS A 179 14.64 11.20 -4.23
N ASP A 180 13.88 11.09 -5.30
CA ASP A 180 14.22 11.68 -6.58
C ASP A 180 14.19 13.21 -6.53
N THR A 181 15.26 13.81 -7.01
CA THR A 181 15.43 15.26 -7.10
C THR A 181 16.31 15.60 -8.33
N ASN A 182 16.14 16.80 -8.89
CA ASN A 182 16.94 17.26 -10.04
C ASN A 182 18.40 17.62 -9.70
N THR A 183 18.97 17.03 -8.64
CA THR A 183 20.35 17.30 -8.21
C THR A 183 21.27 16.18 -8.66
N THR A 184 22.43 16.54 -9.22
CA THR A 184 23.44 15.56 -9.65
C THR A 184 24.17 14.88 -8.48
N ASP A 185 24.26 15.57 -7.35
CA ASP A 185 24.96 15.08 -6.18
C ASP A 185 23.99 14.42 -5.19
N TRP A 186 24.36 13.26 -4.68
CA TRP A 186 23.64 12.59 -3.62
C TRP A 186 23.87 13.31 -2.29
N LYS A 187 22.79 13.58 -1.57
CA LYS A 187 22.78 14.17 -0.23
C LYS A 187 22.06 13.27 0.74
N ALA A 188 22.39 13.35 2.03
CA ALA A 188 21.69 12.60 3.05
C ALA A 188 21.40 13.42 4.30
N LYS A 189 20.26 13.12 4.93
CA LYS A 189 19.88 13.51 6.28
C LYS A 189 19.69 12.25 7.11
N VAL A 190 20.29 12.22 8.27
CA VAL A 190 20.36 11.04 9.14
C VAL A 190 19.62 11.31 10.43
N TYR A 191 18.72 10.42 10.80
CA TYR A 191 17.84 10.60 11.97
C TYR A 191 18.04 9.48 12.99
N ALA A 192 17.98 9.86 14.27
CA ALA A 192 17.95 8.94 15.39
C ALA A 192 16.55 8.30 15.59
N LYS A 193 16.46 7.30 16.47
CA LYS A 193 15.20 6.64 16.84
C LYS A 193 14.14 7.61 17.42
N ASP A 194 14.55 8.72 18.00
CA ASP A 194 13.65 9.77 18.50
C ASP A 194 13.23 10.80 17.43
N GLY A 195 13.63 10.58 16.19
CA GLY A 195 13.34 11.47 15.05
C GLY A 195 14.19 12.73 14.96
N LYS A 196 15.24 12.87 15.80
CA LYS A 196 16.15 14.00 15.71
C LYS A 196 17.17 13.82 14.60
N LEU A 197 17.45 14.91 13.89
CA LEU A 197 18.54 14.97 12.91
C LEU A 197 19.88 14.82 13.63
N ILE A 198 20.65 13.79 13.28
CA ILE A 198 21.99 13.51 13.83
C ILE A 198 23.06 14.13 12.95
N GLU A 199 22.94 13.91 11.63
CA GLU A 199 23.97 14.23 10.67
C GLU A 199 23.36 14.66 9.33
N GLN A 200 24.03 15.55 8.59
CA GLN A 200 23.67 15.92 7.23
C GLN A 200 24.91 15.82 6.34
N GLN A 201 24.75 15.17 5.18
CA GLN A 201 25.80 15.01 4.19
C GLN A 201 25.42 15.72 2.90
N GLU A 202 26.22 16.66 2.46
CA GLU A 202 26.02 17.38 1.18
C GLU A 202 26.55 16.59 -0.02
N HIS A 203 27.51 15.69 0.20
CA HIS A 203 28.04 14.76 -0.80
C HIS A 203 28.07 13.34 -0.21
N LEU A 204 27.05 12.58 -0.49
CA LEU A 204 26.93 11.20 -0.02
C LEU A 204 27.74 10.27 -0.94
N THR A 205 28.60 9.46 -0.33
CA THR A 205 29.38 8.44 -1.04
C THR A 205 29.04 7.04 -0.48
N TYR A 206 29.44 6.01 -1.22
CA TYR A 206 29.28 4.62 -0.77
C TYR A 206 29.91 4.37 0.61
N SER A 207 31.12 4.90 0.87
CA SER A 207 31.82 4.72 2.15
C SER A 207 31.09 5.41 3.32
N ILE A 208 30.51 6.59 3.07
CA ILE A 208 29.70 7.29 4.07
C ILE A 208 28.43 6.48 4.35
N MET A 209 27.75 6.00 3.31
CA MET A 209 26.55 5.19 3.44
C MET A 209 26.83 3.87 4.18
N GLU A 210 27.98 3.25 3.92
CA GLU A 210 28.41 2.04 4.63
C GLU A 210 28.63 2.31 6.13
N ARG A 211 29.29 3.44 6.47
CA ARG A 211 29.45 3.88 7.87
C ARG A 211 28.12 4.12 8.55
N LEU A 212 27.20 4.85 7.90
CA LEU A 212 25.89 5.18 8.44
C LEU A 212 25.04 3.93 8.69
N ASN A 213 25.07 2.96 7.77
CA ASN A 213 24.37 1.68 7.92
C ASN A 213 24.92 0.80 9.05
N GLY A 214 26.15 1.05 9.49
CA GLY A 214 26.76 0.34 10.61
C GLY A 214 26.56 1.02 11.98
N ASP A 215 25.92 2.18 12.03
CA ASP A 215 25.76 2.96 13.26
C ASP A 215 24.43 2.61 13.96
N GLU A 216 24.50 2.06 15.17
CA GLU A 216 23.34 1.64 15.98
C GLU A 216 22.44 2.83 16.43
N HIS A 217 22.95 4.05 16.38
CA HIS A 217 22.18 5.25 16.72
C HIS A 217 21.32 5.76 15.57
N VAL A 218 21.57 5.29 14.35
CA VAL A 218 20.82 5.66 13.15
C VAL A 218 19.59 4.78 13.02
N SER A 219 18.44 5.39 12.77
CA SER A 219 17.17 4.68 12.50
C SER A 219 16.63 4.92 11.10
N GLU A 220 16.84 6.13 10.56
CA GLU A 220 16.37 6.51 9.23
C GLU A 220 17.42 7.36 8.52
N ILE A 221 17.60 7.09 7.23
CA ILE A 221 18.45 7.88 6.33
C ILE A 221 17.57 8.38 5.18
N GLU A 222 17.39 9.68 5.06
CA GLU A 222 16.76 10.32 3.91
C GLU A 222 17.85 10.74 2.92
N VAL A 223 17.89 10.05 1.79
CA VAL A 223 18.80 10.34 0.68
C VAL A 223 18.06 11.13 -0.39
N SER A 224 18.69 12.10 -1.01
CA SER A 224 18.15 12.85 -2.14
C SER A 224 19.17 12.93 -3.27
N GLY A 225 18.72 12.69 -4.51
CA GLY A 225 19.55 12.70 -5.69
C GLY A 225 18.74 12.37 -6.94
N ASN A 226 19.38 12.29 -8.09
CA ASN A 226 18.69 11.98 -9.35
C ASN A 226 18.55 10.46 -9.53
N ILE A 227 17.31 10.00 -9.71
CA ILE A 227 17.01 8.61 -10.09
C ILE A 227 16.86 8.55 -11.62
N PRO A 228 17.78 7.90 -12.36
CA PRO A 228 17.93 8.10 -13.82
C PRO A 228 16.69 7.80 -14.66
N PHE A 229 15.86 6.84 -14.23
CA PHE A 229 14.67 6.45 -14.98
C PHE A 229 13.42 7.27 -14.61
N VAL A 230 13.50 8.17 -13.62
CA VAL A 230 12.38 9.00 -13.17
C VAL A 230 12.45 10.36 -13.85
N ASN A 231 11.31 10.83 -14.36
CA ASN A 231 11.19 12.20 -14.83
C ASN A 231 10.75 13.08 -13.67
N SER A 232 11.70 13.76 -13.03
CA SER A 232 11.52 14.52 -11.78
C SER A 232 10.65 15.78 -11.94
N ASP A 233 10.33 16.20 -13.15
CA ASP A 233 9.50 17.39 -13.39
C ASP A 233 8.05 17.18 -12.91
N ASP A 234 7.59 15.95 -12.79
CA ASP A 234 6.17 15.62 -12.59
C ASP A 234 5.83 15.12 -11.17
N MET A 235 6.69 14.33 -10.54
CA MET A 235 6.45 13.76 -9.19
C MET A 235 7.76 13.35 -8.53
N SER A 236 7.82 13.54 -7.21
CA SER A 236 8.92 13.05 -6.40
C SER A 236 8.72 11.56 -6.10
N LEU A 237 9.48 10.69 -6.75
CA LEU A 237 9.54 9.28 -6.41
C LEU A 237 10.44 9.09 -5.19
N VAL A 238 10.02 8.23 -4.28
CA VAL A 238 10.82 7.82 -3.12
C VAL A 238 10.97 6.31 -3.13
N LEU A 239 12.18 5.83 -3.37
CA LEU A 239 12.51 4.42 -3.16
C LEU A 239 12.76 4.21 -1.66
N VAL A 240 12.03 3.29 -1.05
CA VAL A 240 12.16 2.97 0.38
C VAL A 240 12.83 1.61 0.50
N ASP A 241 14.07 1.61 0.99
CA ASP A 241 14.76 0.38 1.35
C ASP A 241 14.31 -0.07 2.74
N THR A 242 13.62 -1.22 2.80
CA THR A 242 13.12 -1.79 4.04
C THR A 242 14.11 -2.81 4.59
N PRO A 243 14.24 -2.94 5.92
CA PRO A 243 15.07 -3.99 6.51
C PRO A 243 14.67 -5.39 6.05
N GLY A 244 15.62 -6.28 5.82
CA GLY A 244 15.34 -7.67 5.40
C GLY A 244 14.65 -8.51 6.48
N PRO A 245 13.87 -9.56 6.12
CA PRO A 245 13.04 -10.33 7.06
C PRO A 245 13.81 -11.20 8.05
N ASN A 246 15.08 -11.46 7.79
CA ASN A 246 15.85 -12.51 8.47
C ASN A 246 16.88 -12.04 9.49
N ASN A 247 16.75 -10.83 9.99
CA ASN A 247 17.25 -10.64 11.33
C ASN A 247 16.25 -11.30 12.28
N ALA A 248 16.29 -12.65 12.32
CA ALA A 248 15.40 -13.47 13.15
C ALA A 248 15.46 -13.12 14.64
N ARG A 249 16.36 -12.22 15.00
CA ARG A 249 16.59 -11.69 16.35
C ARG A 249 15.95 -10.33 16.62
N ASP A 250 15.45 -9.61 15.58
CA ASP A 250 14.88 -8.29 15.78
C ASP A 250 13.42 -8.19 15.31
N PRO A 251 12.45 -8.20 16.24
CA PRO A 251 11.03 -8.00 15.93
C PRO A 251 10.71 -6.66 15.24
N GLU A 252 11.58 -5.64 15.39
CA GLU A 252 11.37 -4.33 14.78
C GLU A 252 11.41 -4.39 13.25
N HIS A 253 12.22 -5.28 12.64
CA HIS A 253 12.28 -5.44 11.18
C HIS A 253 10.95 -5.92 10.58
N LYS A 254 10.32 -6.90 11.23
CA LYS A 254 9.01 -7.43 10.80
C LYS A 254 7.91 -6.37 10.92
N LYS A 255 7.96 -5.58 11.98
CA LYS A 255 7.01 -4.49 12.23
C LYS A 255 7.11 -3.41 11.16
N VAL A 256 8.33 -2.96 10.85
CA VAL A 256 8.56 -1.95 9.80
C VAL A 256 8.02 -2.43 8.45
N GLN A 257 8.31 -3.66 8.03
CA GLN A 257 7.79 -4.21 6.78
C GLN A 257 6.26 -4.29 6.77
N SER A 258 5.64 -4.71 7.90
CA SER A 258 4.18 -4.77 8.02
C SER A 258 3.54 -3.38 7.95
N GLU A 259 4.17 -2.37 8.53
CA GLU A 259 3.71 -0.98 8.43
C GLU A 259 3.69 -0.49 6.97
N PHE A 260 4.70 -0.80 6.16
CA PHE A 260 4.71 -0.42 4.75
C PHE A 260 3.70 -1.19 3.91
N LEU A 261 3.48 -2.47 4.19
CA LEU A 261 2.46 -3.26 3.49
C LEU A 261 1.04 -2.79 3.79
N SER A 262 0.79 -2.29 5.01
CA SER A 262 -0.52 -1.84 5.50
C SER A 262 -0.81 -0.35 5.29
N LYS A 263 0.18 0.46 4.85
CA LYS A 263 0.00 1.90 4.66
C LYS A 263 -1.19 2.25 3.79
N SER A 264 -1.99 3.19 4.26
CA SER A 264 -3.13 3.76 3.52
C SER A 264 -2.73 4.48 2.22
N SER A 265 -1.48 4.94 2.12
CA SER A 265 -0.92 5.57 0.91
C SER A 265 -0.79 4.61 -0.28
N LYS A 266 -0.95 3.30 -0.05
CA LYS A 266 -0.83 2.25 -1.08
C LYS A 266 0.44 2.40 -1.92
N PRO A 267 1.64 2.28 -1.32
CA PRO A 267 2.90 2.32 -2.07
C PRO A 267 2.98 1.17 -3.06
N LEU A 268 3.78 1.34 -4.11
CA LEU A 268 4.18 0.22 -4.96
C LEU A 268 5.15 -0.69 -4.19
N ILE A 269 4.96 -1.99 -4.26
CA ILE A 269 5.80 -2.98 -3.58
C ILE A 269 6.65 -3.72 -4.61
N LEU A 270 7.95 -3.59 -4.50
CA LEU A 270 8.91 -4.44 -5.21
C LEU A 270 9.31 -5.58 -4.28
N TYR A 271 8.77 -6.77 -4.53
CA TYR A 271 9.12 -7.98 -3.79
C TYR A 271 10.25 -8.72 -4.52
N ILE A 272 11.44 -8.78 -3.91
CA ILE A 272 12.61 -9.41 -4.51
C ILE A 272 12.80 -10.80 -3.91
N MET A 273 12.97 -11.78 -4.77
CA MET A 273 13.23 -13.17 -4.42
C MET A 273 14.27 -13.80 -5.35
N GLU A 274 14.84 -14.91 -4.93
CA GLU A 274 15.65 -15.76 -5.79
C GLU A 274 14.79 -16.84 -6.45
N GLY A 275 15.30 -17.50 -7.49
CA GLY A 275 14.62 -18.63 -8.13
C GLY A 275 14.61 -19.93 -7.29
N THR A 276 15.26 -19.91 -6.13
CA THR A 276 15.28 -21.00 -5.15
C THR A 276 14.37 -20.65 -3.97
N PHE A 277 13.53 -21.61 -3.53
CA PHE A 277 12.45 -21.35 -2.58
C PHE A 277 12.72 -21.89 -1.18
N GLY A 278 12.15 -21.25 -0.17
CA GLY A 278 11.64 -21.96 0.97
C GLY A 278 12.39 -21.85 2.27
N SER A 279 12.67 -20.65 2.78
CA SER A 279 12.77 -20.52 4.24
C SER A 279 11.38 -20.23 4.83
N ASP A 280 11.11 -20.67 6.06
CA ASP A 280 9.84 -20.41 6.76
C ASP A 280 9.54 -18.90 6.88
N SER A 281 10.59 -18.08 7.02
CA SER A 281 10.46 -16.62 7.07
C SER A 281 10.04 -16.01 5.73
N ASP A 282 10.42 -16.61 4.60
CA ASP A 282 10.00 -16.16 3.28
C ASP A 282 8.54 -16.50 3.05
N ASN A 283 8.08 -17.65 3.50
CA ASN A 283 6.68 -18.07 3.45
C ASN A 283 5.78 -17.16 4.27
N GLU A 284 6.23 -16.77 5.47
CA GLU A 284 5.50 -15.83 6.32
C GLU A 284 5.38 -14.44 5.68
N LEU A 285 6.46 -13.93 5.08
CA LEU A 285 6.45 -12.65 4.38
C LEU A 285 5.52 -12.68 3.18
N LEU A 286 5.54 -13.75 2.38
CA LEU A 286 4.62 -13.94 1.26
C LEU A 286 3.16 -14.01 1.70
N GLY A 287 2.86 -14.67 2.82
CA GLY A 287 1.52 -14.69 3.40
C GLY A 287 1.00 -13.27 3.69
N ARG A 288 1.85 -12.40 4.26
CA ARG A 288 1.49 -10.99 4.51
C ARG A 288 1.31 -10.18 3.23
N VAL A 289 2.17 -10.43 2.23
CA VAL A 289 2.00 -9.82 0.90
C VAL A 289 0.67 -10.23 0.30
N ALA A 290 0.32 -11.52 0.33
CA ALA A 290 -0.96 -12.03 -0.15
C ALA A 290 -2.16 -11.40 0.58
N ASP A 291 -2.09 -11.25 1.90
CA ASP A 291 -3.12 -10.59 2.68
C ASP A 291 -3.24 -9.10 2.37
N SER A 292 -2.11 -8.42 2.16
CA SER A 292 -2.09 -7.01 1.72
C SER A 292 -2.67 -6.83 0.30
N MET A 293 -2.53 -7.83 -0.56
CA MET A 293 -3.15 -7.83 -1.90
C MET A 293 -4.67 -7.97 -1.87
N LYS A 294 -5.24 -8.57 -0.80
CA LYS A 294 -6.68 -8.81 -0.63
C LYS A 294 -7.46 -7.61 -0.10
N VAL A 295 -6.88 -6.42 -0.02
CA VAL A 295 -7.54 -5.23 0.53
C VAL A 295 -8.86 -4.96 -0.19
N GLY A 296 -9.97 -4.94 0.56
CA GLY A 296 -11.32 -4.80 0.00
C GLY A 296 -11.89 -6.08 -0.62
N GLY A 297 -11.32 -7.27 -0.34
CA GLY A 297 -11.76 -8.55 -0.85
C GLY A 297 -11.30 -8.89 -2.27
N LYS A 298 -10.51 -8.04 -2.91
CA LYS A 298 -9.92 -8.25 -4.25
C LYS A 298 -8.40 -8.09 -4.18
N GLN A 299 -7.69 -8.90 -4.95
CA GLN A 299 -6.23 -8.74 -5.10
C GLN A 299 -5.92 -7.47 -5.90
N SER A 300 -5.03 -6.65 -5.38
CA SER A 300 -4.50 -5.47 -6.10
C SER A 300 -3.20 -5.85 -6.80
N LYS A 301 -3.33 -6.47 -7.97
CA LYS A 301 -2.21 -7.02 -8.75
C LYS A 301 -1.16 -5.98 -9.13
N ASP A 302 -1.61 -4.82 -9.59
CA ASP A 302 -0.72 -3.79 -10.15
C ASP A 302 0.20 -3.13 -9.12
N ARG A 303 -0.17 -3.22 -7.84
CA ARG A 303 0.63 -2.68 -6.72
C ARG A 303 1.86 -3.51 -6.40
N PHE A 304 1.95 -4.76 -6.90
CA PHE A 304 2.99 -5.70 -6.53
C PHE A 304 3.76 -6.17 -7.74
N ILE A 305 5.07 -5.96 -7.70
CA ILE A 305 6.03 -6.44 -8.68
C ILE A 305 6.91 -7.47 -8.01
N PHE A 306 6.92 -8.70 -8.52
CA PHE A 306 7.75 -9.79 -8.03
C PHE A 306 9.01 -9.90 -8.89
N VAL A 307 10.15 -9.52 -8.34
CA VAL A 307 11.44 -9.58 -9.02
C VAL A 307 12.14 -10.88 -8.66
N VAL A 308 12.33 -11.73 -9.66
CA VAL A 308 13.16 -12.94 -9.54
C VAL A 308 14.59 -12.57 -9.93
N ASN A 309 15.41 -12.29 -8.92
CA ASN A 309 16.76 -11.79 -9.11
C ASN A 309 17.80 -12.92 -9.22
N LYS A 310 19.02 -12.58 -9.59
CA LYS A 310 20.17 -13.49 -9.76
C LYS A 310 19.95 -14.55 -10.84
N MET A 311 19.15 -14.23 -11.86
CA MET A 311 18.85 -15.13 -12.95
C MET A 311 20.08 -15.43 -13.86
N ASP A 312 21.12 -14.61 -13.79
CA ASP A 312 22.40 -14.77 -14.47
C ASP A 312 23.23 -15.93 -13.93
N GLY A 313 23.06 -16.27 -12.63
CA GLY A 313 23.77 -17.36 -11.95
C GLY A 313 23.17 -18.75 -12.15
N ARG A 314 22.10 -18.88 -12.91
CA ARG A 314 21.46 -20.19 -13.19
C ARG A 314 22.40 -21.13 -13.93
N ARG A 315 22.32 -22.41 -13.58
CA ARG A 315 23.05 -23.52 -14.21
C ARG A 315 22.13 -24.24 -15.21
N ALA A 316 22.72 -24.97 -16.12
CA ALA A 316 21.96 -25.77 -17.10
C ALA A 316 21.03 -26.81 -16.43
N GLU A 317 21.38 -27.27 -15.23
CA GLU A 317 20.60 -28.20 -14.40
C GLU A 317 19.30 -27.58 -13.87
N ASP A 318 19.22 -26.25 -13.77
CA ASP A 318 18.05 -25.52 -13.24
C ASP A 318 16.89 -25.43 -14.26
N GLY A 319 17.11 -25.87 -15.49
CA GLY A 319 16.15 -25.73 -16.59
C GLY A 319 16.20 -24.37 -17.28
N THR A 320 15.19 -24.05 -18.07
CA THR A 320 15.08 -22.76 -18.76
C THR A 320 14.60 -21.64 -17.84
N THR A 321 14.70 -20.40 -18.32
CA THR A 321 14.09 -19.24 -17.63
C THR A 321 12.60 -19.45 -17.45
N ASP A 322 11.91 -19.94 -18.48
CA ASP A 322 10.48 -20.22 -18.42
C ASP A 322 10.14 -21.28 -17.35
N ASP A 323 10.94 -22.38 -17.26
CA ASP A 323 10.75 -23.39 -16.22
C ASP A 323 10.92 -22.84 -14.82
N THR A 324 11.90 -21.96 -14.63
CA THR A 324 12.10 -21.27 -13.33
C THR A 324 10.92 -20.38 -12.99
N LEU A 325 10.44 -19.57 -13.94
CA LEU A 325 9.31 -18.67 -13.73
C LEU A 325 8.00 -19.42 -13.52
N LYS A 326 7.80 -20.58 -14.16
CA LYS A 326 6.65 -21.46 -13.87
C LYS A 326 6.69 -21.98 -12.43
N ARG A 327 7.86 -22.39 -11.93
CA ARG A 327 8.03 -22.81 -10.53
C ARG A 327 7.77 -21.65 -9.57
N VAL A 328 8.30 -20.46 -9.88
CA VAL A 328 8.03 -19.23 -9.10
C VAL A 328 6.54 -18.91 -9.07
N ARG A 329 5.87 -18.96 -10.22
CA ARG A 329 4.43 -18.72 -10.31
C ARG A 329 3.65 -19.70 -9.45
N ALA A 330 3.91 -20.99 -9.59
CA ALA A 330 3.25 -22.03 -8.78
C ALA A 330 3.51 -21.84 -7.28
N TYR A 331 4.72 -21.45 -6.91
CA TYR A 331 5.06 -21.16 -5.51
C TYR A 331 4.26 -19.94 -4.98
N LEU A 332 4.15 -18.86 -5.74
CA LEU A 332 3.38 -17.68 -5.36
C LEU A 332 1.87 -17.99 -5.28
N GLU A 333 1.35 -18.79 -6.21
CA GLU A 333 -0.06 -19.22 -6.24
C GLU A 333 -0.40 -20.11 -5.03
N ASN A 334 0.51 -20.98 -4.59
CA ASN A 334 0.35 -21.75 -3.36
C ASN A 334 0.25 -20.89 -2.10
N HIS A 335 0.78 -19.65 -2.14
CA HIS A 335 0.66 -18.67 -1.08
C HIS A 335 -0.53 -17.71 -1.28
N GLY A 336 -1.44 -18.01 -2.23
CA GLY A 336 -2.65 -17.21 -2.49
C GLY A 336 -2.41 -15.96 -3.34
N ILE A 337 -1.28 -15.89 -4.04
CA ILE A 337 -0.93 -14.80 -4.96
C ILE A 337 -1.17 -15.27 -6.39
N TYR A 338 -2.36 -15.02 -6.93
CA TYR A 338 -2.75 -15.47 -8.26
C TYR A 338 -2.35 -14.48 -9.34
N ASN A 339 -1.89 -15.00 -10.49
CA ASN A 339 -1.43 -14.21 -11.64
C ASN A 339 -0.43 -13.09 -11.26
N PRO A 340 0.68 -13.40 -10.56
CA PRO A 340 1.64 -12.41 -10.12
C PRO A 340 2.34 -11.72 -11.30
N ASN A 341 2.64 -10.42 -11.14
CA ASN A 341 3.50 -9.68 -12.07
C ASN A 341 4.97 -10.03 -11.81
N ILE A 342 5.51 -10.95 -12.59
CA ILE A 342 6.86 -11.50 -12.39
C ILE A 342 7.84 -10.86 -13.36
N PHE A 343 9.00 -10.48 -12.84
CA PHE A 343 10.09 -9.85 -13.57
C PHE A 343 11.40 -10.59 -13.27
N PRO A 344 11.91 -11.41 -14.17
CA PRO A 344 13.24 -11.98 -14.02
C PRO A 344 14.29 -10.89 -14.20
N ALA A 345 15.35 -10.94 -13.39
CA ALA A 345 16.39 -9.92 -13.40
C ALA A 345 17.78 -10.47 -13.05
N ALA A 346 18.79 -9.75 -13.55
CA ALA A 346 20.20 -9.90 -13.21
C ALA A 346 20.73 -8.54 -12.73
N SER A 347 20.48 -8.21 -11.45
CA SER A 347 20.75 -6.88 -10.92
C SER A 347 22.24 -6.56 -10.84
N LEU A 348 23.10 -7.52 -10.51
CA LEU A 348 24.55 -7.27 -10.40
C LEU A 348 25.18 -7.03 -11.77
N PRO A 349 24.92 -7.84 -12.81
CA PRO A 349 25.36 -7.53 -14.16
C PRO A 349 24.89 -6.17 -14.66
N ALA A 350 23.60 -5.83 -14.41
CA ALA A 350 23.07 -4.53 -14.80
C ALA A 350 23.83 -3.37 -14.17
N LEU A 351 24.04 -3.43 -12.84
CA LEU A 351 24.80 -2.41 -12.11
C LEU A 351 26.23 -2.26 -12.69
N ASN A 352 26.94 -3.38 -12.88
CA ASN A 352 28.32 -3.34 -13.37
C ASN A 352 28.39 -2.77 -14.80
N ILE A 353 27.48 -3.17 -15.69
CA ILE A 353 27.36 -2.60 -17.03
C ILE A 353 27.15 -1.08 -16.98
N GLN A 354 26.23 -0.63 -16.12
CA GLN A 354 25.93 0.79 -15.95
C GLN A 354 27.15 1.56 -15.41
N LEU A 355 27.85 1.03 -14.39
CA LEU A 355 29.07 1.64 -13.82
C LEU A 355 30.17 1.80 -14.89
N ILE A 356 30.45 0.73 -15.65
CA ILE A 356 31.47 0.77 -16.72
C ILE A 356 31.07 1.77 -17.81
N LYS A 357 29.79 1.76 -18.21
CA LYS A 357 29.26 2.66 -19.23
C LYS A 357 29.32 4.13 -18.78
N ASN A 358 29.15 4.39 -17.50
CA ASN A 358 29.26 5.73 -16.89
C ASN A 358 30.71 6.13 -16.60
N GLY A 359 31.70 5.31 -16.98
CA GLY A 359 33.12 5.60 -16.79
C GLY A 359 33.62 5.45 -15.35
N VAL A 360 32.85 4.79 -14.49
CA VAL A 360 33.26 4.49 -13.12
C VAL A 360 34.32 3.38 -13.16
N LYS A 361 35.47 3.63 -12.52
CA LYS A 361 36.55 2.64 -12.45
C LYS A 361 36.12 1.48 -11.54
N VAL A 362 36.02 0.30 -12.09
CA VAL A 362 35.84 -0.97 -11.37
C VAL A 362 37.19 -1.72 -11.34
N ASP A 363 37.32 -2.73 -10.47
CA ASP A 363 38.46 -3.61 -10.48
C ASP A 363 38.53 -4.48 -11.75
N GLU A 364 39.70 -5.00 -12.08
CA GLU A 364 39.90 -5.79 -13.32
C GLU A 364 39.06 -7.05 -13.36
N ASP A 365 38.90 -7.76 -12.22
CA ASP A 365 38.12 -8.98 -12.15
C ASP A 365 36.65 -8.68 -12.44
N THR A 366 36.09 -7.64 -11.79
CA THR A 366 34.71 -7.20 -12.04
C THR A 366 34.51 -6.76 -13.49
N GLN A 367 35.50 -6.11 -14.09
CA GLN A 367 35.43 -5.68 -15.49
C GLN A 367 35.39 -6.88 -16.45
N ASP A 368 36.26 -7.86 -16.26
CA ASP A 368 36.34 -9.07 -17.06
C ASP A 368 35.09 -9.93 -16.92
N GLU A 369 34.62 -10.13 -15.71
CA GLU A 369 33.33 -10.83 -15.43
C GLU A 369 32.17 -10.12 -16.13
N THR A 370 32.14 -8.80 -16.09
CA THR A 370 31.07 -8.02 -16.73
C THR A 370 31.09 -8.20 -18.24
N TYR A 371 32.23 -8.12 -18.89
CA TYR A 371 32.36 -8.37 -20.34
C TYR A 371 31.95 -9.79 -20.72
N MET A 372 32.30 -10.78 -19.91
CA MET A 372 31.86 -12.17 -20.14
C MET A 372 30.34 -12.29 -20.03
N LEU A 373 29.73 -11.65 -19.03
CA LEU A 373 28.28 -11.64 -18.81
C LEU A 373 27.54 -10.88 -19.92
N GLU A 374 28.04 -9.72 -20.38
CA GLU A 374 27.48 -9.01 -21.54
C GLU A 374 27.42 -9.92 -22.78
N ARG A 375 28.52 -10.63 -23.07
CA ARG A 375 28.54 -11.57 -24.20
C ARG A 375 27.57 -12.73 -24.00
N LYS A 376 27.41 -13.23 -22.77
CA LYS A 376 26.48 -14.32 -22.46
C LYS A 376 25.04 -13.85 -22.62
N LEU A 377 24.68 -12.68 -22.07
CA LEU A 377 23.37 -12.06 -22.18
C LEU A 377 22.98 -11.83 -23.65
N ASN A 378 23.88 -11.25 -24.46
CA ASN A 378 23.60 -10.96 -25.86
C ASN A 378 23.50 -12.21 -26.76
N ARG A 379 24.05 -13.37 -26.35
CA ARG A 379 24.05 -14.59 -27.19
C ARG A 379 23.00 -15.61 -26.78
N ASN A 380 22.61 -15.61 -25.50
CA ASN A 380 21.72 -16.63 -24.98
C ASN A 380 20.28 -16.07 -24.86
N GLU A 381 19.43 -16.44 -25.80
CA GLU A 381 18.03 -15.98 -25.84
C GLU A 381 17.25 -16.35 -24.57
N ASP A 382 17.61 -17.45 -23.86
CA ASP A 382 17.02 -17.81 -22.57
C ASP A 382 17.34 -16.78 -21.47
N MET A 383 18.34 -15.93 -21.66
CA MET A 383 18.71 -14.83 -20.75
C MET A 383 18.18 -13.46 -21.20
N HIS A 384 17.32 -13.41 -22.19
CA HIS A 384 16.65 -12.18 -22.59
C HIS A 384 15.44 -11.94 -21.69
N PHE A 385 15.72 -11.46 -20.45
CA PHE A 385 14.73 -11.40 -19.37
C PHE A 385 13.58 -10.45 -19.65
N GLU A 386 13.77 -9.44 -20.49
CA GLU A 386 12.72 -8.52 -20.94
C GLU A 386 11.54 -9.22 -21.61
N GLN A 387 11.79 -10.35 -22.30
CA GLN A 387 10.74 -11.11 -22.97
C GLN A 387 9.76 -11.75 -21.99
N TYR A 388 10.26 -12.15 -20.82
CA TYR A 388 9.51 -12.84 -19.77
C TYR A 388 8.84 -11.89 -18.79
N ALA A 389 9.17 -10.58 -18.82
CA ALA A 389 8.63 -9.59 -17.94
C ALA A 389 7.10 -9.44 -18.11
N SER A 390 6.37 -9.35 -17.01
CA SER A 390 4.92 -9.14 -16.99
C SER A 390 4.60 -7.67 -17.30
N LEU A 391 4.75 -7.29 -18.56
CA LEU A 391 4.50 -5.94 -19.05
C LEU A 391 3.41 -5.93 -20.12
N PRO A 392 2.60 -4.85 -20.22
CA PRO A 392 1.71 -4.60 -21.34
C PRO A 392 2.48 -4.61 -22.67
N LYS A 393 1.78 -5.01 -23.74
CA LYS A 393 2.38 -5.13 -25.07
C LYS A 393 3.03 -3.82 -25.54
N SER A 394 2.37 -2.69 -25.33
CA SER A 394 2.89 -1.36 -25.72
C SER A 394 4.23 -1.02 -25.07
N ILE A 395 4.44 -1.42 -23.82
CA ILE A 395 5.69 -1.19 -23.11
C ILE A 395 6.76 -2.15 -23.62
N LYS A 396 6.41 -3.42 -23.86
CA LYS A 396 7.33 -4.38 -24.50
C LYS A 396 7.80 -3.91 -25.87
N ASP A 397 6.88 -3.38 -26.67
CA ASP A 397 7.21 -2.84 -27.99
C ASP A 397 8.19 -1.66 -27.90
N ASN A 398 8.02 -0.79 -26.90
CA ASN A 398 8.95 0.32 -26.62
C ASN A 398 10.35 -0.17 -26.20
N ILE A 399 10.42 -1.20 -25.35
CA ILE A 399 11.70 -1.84 -24.96
C ILE A 399 12.37 -2.48 -26.18
N ASN A 400 11.59 -3.18 -27.00
CA ASN A 400 12.08 -3.78 -28.24
C ASN A 400 12.60 -2.73 -29.23
N GLU A 401 11.95 -1.58 -29.37
CA GLU A 401 12.43 -0.48 -30.21
C GLU A 401 13.79 0.06 -29.72
N LYS A 402 13.96 0.19 -28.40
CA LYS A 402 15.25 0.55 -27.79
C LYS A 402 16.32 -0.52 -28.10
N LEU A 403 15.96 -1.80 -27.99
CA LEU A 403 16.86 -2.91 -28.29
C LEU A 403 17.28 -2.89 -29.78
N GLU A 404 16.35 -2.72 -30.69
CA GLU A 404 16.63 -2.63 -32.12
C GLU A 404 17.49 -1.40 -32.47
N THR A 405 17.29 -0.29 -31.72
CA THR A 405 18.13 0.90 -31.88
C THR A 405 19.54 0.63 -31.36
N ALA A 406 19.72 -0.08 -30.26
CA ALA A 406 21.02 -0.48 -29.75
C ALA A 406 21.72 -1.46 -30.67
N LYS A 407 21.00 -2.40 -31.28
CA LYS A 407 21.51 -3.33 -32.30
C LYS A 407 22.02 -2.58 -33.55
N LYS A 408 21.26 -1.62 -34.05
CA LYS A 408 21.65 -0.78 -35.21
C LYS A 408 22.90 0.07 -34.92
N LYS A 409 23.12 0.45 -33.68
CA LYS A 409 24.29 1.22 -33.21
C LYS A 409 25.47 0.35 -32.80
N GLU A 410 25.31 -0.97 -32.85
CA GLU A 410 26.28 -1.96 -32.31
C GLU A 410 26.66 -1.73 -30.84
N ASP A 411 25.74 -1.11 -30.05
CA ASP A 411 25.93 -0.86 -28.62
C ASP A 411 25.59 -2.15 -27.84
N THR A 412 26.59 -3.03 -27.74
CA THR A 412 26.46 -4.34 -27.07
C THR A 412 26.16 -4.24 -25.59
N SER A 413 26.66 -3.21 -24.91
CA SER A 413 26.42 -2.99 -23.47
C SER A 413 24.96 -2.58 -23.22
N THR A 414 24.39 -1.71 -24.07
CA THR A 414 22.95 -1.37 -23.97
C THR A 414 22.07 -2.57 -24.29
N GLN A 415 22.42 -3.40 -25.27
CA GLN A 415 21.69 -4.64 -25.56
C GLN A 415 21.71 -5.55 -24.33
N ALA A 416 22.89 -5.82 -23.77
CA ALA A 416 23.02 -6.64 -22.58
C ALA A 416 22.27 -6.06 -21.37
N LEU A 417 22.30 -4.75 -21.18
CA LEU A 417 21.56 -4.07 -20.12
C LEU A 417 20.04 -4.30 -20.26
N ILE A 418 19.49 -4.24 -21.47
CA ILE A 418 18.09 -4.54 -21.71
C ILE A 418 17.79 -6.00 -21.34
N HIS A 419 18.66 -6.92 -21.75
CA HIS A 419 18.52 -8.35 -21.47
C HIS A 419 18.63 -8.68 -19.97
N THR A 420 19.23 -7.82 -19.13
CA THR A 420 19.23 -8.01 -17.66
C THR A 420 17.85 -7.95 -17.02
N GLY A 421 16.82 -7.45 -17.71
CA GLY A 421 15.47 -7.25 -17.18
C GLY A 421 15.29 -5.99 -16.30
N ILE A 422 16.35 -5.27 -15.94
CA ILE A 422 16.24 -4.04 -15.14
C ILE A 422 15.44 -2.96 -15.86
N PRO A 423 15.64 -2.65 -17.15
CA PRO A 423 14.81 -1.68 -17.86
C PRO A 423 13.31 -2.04 -17.88
N SER A 424 12.98 -3.33 -17.80
CA SER A 424 11.59 -3.78 -17.69
C SER A 424 10.98 -3.44 -16.34
N ILE A 425 11.75 -3.55 -15.26
CA ILE A 425 11.33 -3.15 -13.89
C ILE A 425 11.15 -1.63 -13.82
N GLU A 426 12.11 -0.87 -14.35
CA GLU A 426 12.04 0.60 -14.46
C GLU A 426 10.77 1.04 -15.20
N ALA A 427 10.48 0.42 -16.35
CA ALA A 427 9.28 0.69 -17.13
C ALA A 427 7.99 0.36 -16.36
N SER A 428 7.97 -0.73 -15.60
CA SER A 428 6.84 -1.10 -14.76
C SER A 428 6.61 -0.09 -13.63
N ILE A 429 7.66 0.37 -12.98
CA ILE A 429 7.58 1.43 -11.96
C ILE A 429 7.04 2.73 -12.59
N GLN A 430 7.58 3.15 -13.73
CA GLN A 430 7.10 4.34 -14.44
C GLN A 430 5.62 4.23 -14.80
N GLN A 431 5.19 3.09 -15.32
CA GLN A 431 3.80 2.85 -15.66
C GLN A 431 2.90 2.99 -14.45
N TYR A 432 3.29 2.39 -13.33
CA TYR A 432 2.52 2.49 -12.10
C TYR A 432 2.42 3.92 -11.59
N VAL A 433 3.52 4.66 -11.61
CA VAL A 433 3.56 6.08 -11.24
C VAL A 433 2.62 6.90 -12.13
N GLN A 434 2.64 6.68 -13.43
CA GLN A 434 1.79 7.42 -14.38
C GLN A 434 0.31 7.09 -14.22
N LYS A 435 -0.04 5.81 -14.01
CA LYS A 435 -1.44 5.39 -13.86
C LYS A 435 -2.08 5.86 -12.56
N TYR A 436 -1.40 5.69 -11.44
CA TYR A 436 -2.03 5.86 -10.13
C TYR A 436 -1.58 7.11 -9.38
N ALA A 437 -0.29 7.37 -9.36
CA ALA A 437 0.25 8.44 -8.58
C ALA A 437 -0.10 9.80 -9.19
N LYS A 438 0.09 9.95 -10.50
CA LYS A 438 -0.25 11.21 -11.21
C LYS A 438 -1.75 11.50 -11.20
N THR A 439 -2.58 10.50 -11.42
CA THR A 439 -4.04 10.68 -11.39
C THR A 439 -4.55 11.08 -10.02
N ALA A 440 -4.06 10.45 -8.95
CA ALA A 440 -4.41 10.82 -7.58
C ALA A 440 -3.96 12.24 -7.23
N LYS A 441 -2.76 12.63 -7.62
CA LYS A 441 -2.21 13.97 -7.42
C LYS A 441 -3.09 15.05 -8.09
N ILE A 442 -3.42 14.85 -9.36
CA ILE A 442 -4.28 15.81 -10.11
C ILE A 442 -5.63 15.92 -9.44
N LYS A 443 -6.24 14.80 -9.06
CA LYS A 443 -7.52 14.80 -8.34
C LYS A 443 -7.43 15.59 -7.04
N ASN A 444 -6.43 15.34 -6.21
CA ASN A 444 -6.25 16.04 -4.93
C ASN A 444 -6.10 17.56 -5.12
N ILE A 445 -5.35 17.99 -6.14
CA ILE A 445 -5.20 19.42 -6.45
C ILE A 445 -6.54 20.02 -6.86
N VAL A 446 -7.27 19.34 -7.75
CA VAL A 446 -8.58 19.81 -8.24
C VAL A 446 -9.62 19.82 -7.12
N ASP A 447 -9.65 18.79 -6.27
CA ASP A 447 -10.54 18.72 -5.12
C ASP A 447 -10.27 19.87 -4.13
N THR A 448 -9.00 20.19 -3.88
CA THR A 448 -8.60 21.34 -3.05
C THR A 448 -9.09 22.67 -3.65
N PHE A 449 -8.94 22.85 -4.95
CA PHE A 449 -9.45 24.04 -5.63
C PHE A 449 -10.96 24.12 -5.60
N SER A 450 -11.64 23.03 -5.92
CA SER A 450 -13.10 22.97 -5.95
C SER A 450 -13.69 23.35 -4.59
N HIS A 451 -13.11 22.81 -3.52
CA HIS A 451 -13.57 23.13 -2.16
C HIS A 451 -13.46 24.62 -1.84
N LYS A 452 -12.31 25.22 -2.13
CA LYS A 452 -12.11 26.66 -1.86
C LYS A 452 -13.00 27.54 -2.75
N LEU A 453 -13.20 27.17 -4.00
CA LEU A 453 -14.08 27.87 -4.91
C LEU A 453 -15.56 27.76 -4.50
N ASP A 454 -15.99 26.62 -3.98
CA ASP A 454 -17.36 26.42 -3.53
C ASP A 454 -17.69 27.24 -2.28
N GLU A 455 -16.74 27.36 -1.33
CA GLU A 455 -16.90 28.24 -0.16
C GLU A 455 -17.22 29.69 -0.56
N VAL A 456 -16.52 30.23 -1.57
CA VAL A 456 -16.71 31.60 -2.06
C VAL A 456 -17.91 31.68 -3.01
N GLY A 457 -18.12 30.68 -3.86
CA GLY A 457 -19.18 30.63 -4.85
C GLY A 457 -20.58 30.67 -4.27
N CYS A 458 -20.83 30.02 -3.14
CA CYS A 458 -22.10 30.03 -2.44
C CYS A 458 -22.51 31.45 -2.00
N VAL A 459 -21.54 32.23 -1.51
CA VAL A 459 -21.80 33.63 -1.05
C VAL A 459 -22.15 34.54 -2.22
N GLU A 460 -21.43 34.43 -3.34
CA GLU A 460 -21.67 35.29 -4.51
C GLU A 460 -22.99 34.94 -5.22
N LYS A 461 -23.41 33.66 -5.26
CA LYS A 461 -24.75 33.27 -5.77
C LYS A 461 -25.87 33.89 -4.95
N THR A 462 -25.72 33.86 -3.62
CA THR A 462 -26.70 34.53 -2.72
C THR A 462 -26.79 36.01 -2.95
N LYS A 463 -25.67 36.73 -3.16
CA LYS A 463 -25.64 38.14 -3.49
C LYS A 463 -26.35 38.43 -4.82
N GLN A 464 -26.15 37.59 -5.83
CA GLN A 464 -26.75 37.78 -7.14
C GLN A 464 -28.28 37.60 -7.12
N GLU A 465 -28.76 36.56 -6.36
CA GLU A 465 -30.21 36.40 -6.15
C GLU A 465 -30.84 37.58 -5.41
N LEU A 466 -30.16 38.12 -4.41
CA LEU A 466 -30.59 39.30 -3.68
C LEU A 466 -30.58 40.57 -4.56
N ALA A 467 -29.58 40.70 -5.42
CA ALA A 467 -29.45 41.89 -6.31
C ALA A 467 -30.49 41.93 -7.44
N LYS A 468 -30.94 40.78 -7.96
CA LYS A 468 -31.97 40.66 -8.99
C LYS A 468 -33.37 41.14 -8.51
N ASN A 469 -33.57 41.18 -7.21
CA ASN A 469 -34.84 41.47 -6.59
C ASN A 469 -34.86 42.82 -5.84
N VAL A 470 -34.03 43.79 -6.28
CA VAL A 470 -33.89 45.15 -5.64
C VAL A 470 -35.21 45.93 -5.61
N ASP A 471 -36.17 45.70 -6.51
CA ASP A 471 -37.50 46.34 -6.50
C ASP A 471 -38.48 45.83 -5.43
N GLN A 472 -38.01 44.87 -4.62
CA GLN A 472 -38.86 44.29 -3.58
C GLN A 472 -38.08 44.15 -2.25
N SER A 473 -37.84 45.33 -1.58
CA SER A 473 -37.14 45.33 -0.27
C SER A 473 -37.74 44.37 0.77
N GLU A 474 -39.05 44.13 0.75
CA GLU A 474 -39.72 43.14 1.61
C GLU A 474 -39.39 41.71 1.25
N LYS A 475 -39.16 41.38 -0.03
CA LYS A 475 -38.75 40.02 -0.44
C LYS A 475 -37.29 39.76 -0.09
N ILE A 476 -36.43 40.76 -0.13
CA ILE A 476 -35.03 40.69 0.27
C ILE A 476 -34.93 40.43 1.76
N VAL A 477 -35.69 41.20 2.58
CA VAL A 477 -35.73 40.97 4.03
C VAL A 477 -36.30 39.59 4.37
N LYS A 478 -37.34 39.11 3.66
CA LYS A 478 -37.87 37.78 3.80
C LYS A 478 -36.86 36.69 3.39
N THR A 479 -36.07 36.96 2.35
CA THR A 479 -35.02 36.02 1.89
C THR A 479 -33.85 36.01 2.87
N ILE A 480 -33.41 37.15 3.36
CA ILE A 480 -32.37 37.26 4.41
C ILE A 480 -32.86 36.58 5.69
N ASN A 481 -34.10 36.82 6.11
CA ASN A 481 -34.66 36.16 7.30
C ASN A 481 -34.83 34.65 7.09
N ARG A 482 -35.17 34.17 5.86
CA ARG A 482 -35.23 32.75 5.53
C ARG A 482 -33.82 32.12 5.52
N ILE A 483 -32.82 32.84 5.00
CA ILE A 483 -31.42 32.42 5.06
C ILE A 483 -30.92 32.40 6.52
N ARG A 484 -31.31 33.44 7.31
CA ARG A 484 -31.02 33.48 8.75
C ARG A 484 -31.69 32.32 9.52
N SER A 485 -32.98 32.09 9.30
CA SER A 485 -33.67 30.96 9.94
C SER A 485 -33.07 29.62 9.51
N SER A 486 -32.69 29.48 8.24
CA SER A 486 -31.98 28.31 7.75
C SER A 486 -30.57 28.19 8.34
N VAL A 487 -29.88 29.30 8.55
CA VAL A 487 -28.59 29.36 9.28
C VAL A 487 -28.79 29.09 10.79
N ASP A 488 -29.89 29.56 11.38
CA ASP A 488 -30.22 29.28 12.79
C ASP A 488 -30.76 27.86 13.01
N ASP A 489 -31.45 27.28 12.02
CA ASP A 489 -31.80 25.85 11.98
C ASP A 489 -30.54 24.97 11.83
N ILE A 490 -29.48 25.45 11.15
CA ILE A 490 -28.17 24.82 11.14
C ILE A 490 -27.46 25.01 12.47
N LYS A 491 -27.64 26.15 13.16
CA LYS A 491 -27.21 26.33 14.55
C LYS A 491 -27.98 25.47 15.52
N SER A 492 -29.08 24.84 15.15
CA SER A 492 -29.51 23.64 15.82
C SER A 492 -28.49 22.54 15.48
N ALA A 493 -27.22 22.92 15.65
CA ALA A 493 -26.01 22.09 15.69
C ALA A 493 -26.21 20.79 16.52
N ARG A 494 -27.25 20.75 17.31
CA ARG A 494 -27.70 19.56 18.03
C ARG A 494 -27.97 18.37 17.12
N ASN A 495 -28.49 18.56 15.91
CA ASN A 495 -28.77 17.41 15.05
C ASN A 495 -27.51 16.93 14.34
N PHE A 496 -26.68 17.83 13.79
CA PHE A 496 -25.39 17.43 13.22
C PHE A 496 -24.41 16.94 14.29
N GLN A 497 -24.38 17.62 15.43
CA GLN A 497 -23.59 17.19 16.56
C GLN A 497 -24.05 15.83 17.10
N ARG A 498 -25.37 15.55 17.09
CA ARG A 498 -25.91 14.22 17.40
C ARG A 498 -25.49 13.16 16.37
N SER A 499 -25.46 13.49 15.10
CA SER A 499 -24.99 12.58 14.06
C SER A 499 -23.50 12.28 14.18
N VAL A 500 -22.69 13.31 14.46
CA VAL A 500 -21.26 13.14 14.76
C VAL A 500 -21.06 12.31 16.04
N ASP A 501 -21.85 12.60 17.08
CA ASP A 501 -21.80 11.84 18.33
C ASP A 501 -22.26 10.38 18.13
N ALA A 502 -23.31 10.16 17.31
CA ALA A 502 -23.76 8.82 16.97
C ALA A 502 -22.74 8.05 16.10
N ALA A 503 -22.07 8.73 15.18
CA ALA A 503 -20.99 8.13 14.38
C ALA A 503 -19.77 7.77 15.24
N VAL A 504 -19.42 8.64 16.20
CA VAL A 504 -18.37 8.35 17.19
C VAL A 504 -18.78 7.19 18.11
N ALA A 505 -20.06 7.10 18.50
CA ALA A 505 -20.58 5.98 19.28
C ALA A 505 -20.47 4.65 18.49
N LYS A 506 -20.79 4.65 17.19
CA LYS A 506 -20.58 3.47 16.32
C LYS A 506 -19.11 3.04 16.23
N VAL A 507 -18.17 3.97 16.26
CA VAL A 507 -16.74 3.63 16.34
C VAL A 507 -16.42 2.95 17.68
N ASN A 508 -17.08 3.39 18.76
CA ASN A 508 -16.92 2.74 20.06
C ASN A 508 -17.61 1.36 20.13
N GLU A 509 -18.71 1.15 19.37
CA GLU A 509 -19.34 -0.17 19.18
C GLU A 509 -18.44 -1.15 18.42
N SER A 510 -17.48 -0.67 17.63
CA SER A 510 -16.47 -1.52 16.99
C SER A 510 -15.50 -2.20 17.97
N ASN A 511 -15.62 -1.91 19.26
CA ASN A 511 -14.93 -2.68 20.32
C ASN A 511 -15.23 -4.18 20.24
N GLU A 512 -16.44 -4.58 19.80
CA GLU A 512 -16.81 -5.98 19.57
C GLU A 512 -15.95 -6.64 18.48
N ILE A 513 -15.58 -5.87 17.44
CA ILE A 513 -14.70 -6.38 16.38
C ILE A 513 -13.28 -6.57 16.91
N ILE A 514 -12.79 -5.60 17.70
CA ILE A 514 -11.48 -5.71 18.37
C ILE A 514 -11.49 -6.91 19.32
N GLU A 515 -12.55 -7.10 20.08
CA GLU A 515 -12.72 -8.27 20.94
C GLU A 515 -12.72 -9.58 20.14
N THR A 516 -13.35 -9.59 18.97
CA THR A 516 -13.33 -10.74 18.06
C THR A 516 -11.91 -11.03 17.53
N ILE A 517 -11.15 -10.00 17.15
CA ILE A 517 -9.75 -10.14 16.72
C ILE A 517 -8.89 -10.69 17.89
N VAL A 518 -9.04 -10.10 19.08
CA VAL A 518 -8.35 -10.55 20.30
C VAL A 518 -8.72 -12.01 20.61
N ALA A 519 -10.03 -12.33 20.57
CA ALA A 519 -10.52 -13.68 20.83
C ALA A 519 -10.01 -14.72 19.80
N LYS A 520 -9.93 -14.34 18.53
CA LYS A 520 -9.37 -15.22 17.46
C LYS A 520 -7.91 -15.56 17.74
N LEU A 521 -7.11 -14.59 18.18
CA LEU A 521 -5.70 -14.83 18.50
C LEU A 521 -5.55 -15.61 19.80
N GLN A 522 -6.40 -15.33 20.78
CA GLN A 522 -6.47 -16.13 22.01
C GLN A 522 -6.84 -17.58 21.72
N ALA A 523 -7.78 -17.80 20.76
CA ALA A 523 -8.13 -19.13 20.31
C ALA A 523 -6.95 -19.84 19.63
N LYS A 524 -6.15 -19.13 18.80
CA LYS A 524 -4.93 -19.68 18.21
C LYS A 524 -3.91 -20.10 19.30
N ILE A 525 -3.73 -19.24 20.33
CA ILE A 525 -2.84 -19.55 21.45
C ILE A 525 -3.38 -20.77 22.23
N THR A 526 -4.66 -20.77 22.55
CA THR A 526 -5.31 -21.89 23.26
C THR A 526 -5.19 -23.19 22.45
N GLN A 527 -5.42 -23.10 21.13
CA GLN A 527 -5.25 -24.26 20.24
C GLN A 527 -3.80 -24.78 20.25
N LYS A 528 -2.79 -23.88 20.23
CA LYS A 528 -1.39 -24.29 20.30
C LYS A 528 -1.06 -24.94 21.66
N ILE A 529 -1.61 -24.42 22.76
CA ILE A 529 -1.49 -25.01 24.09
C ILE A 529 -2.17 -26.40 24.15
N ASP A 530 -3.41 -26.49 23.61
CA ASP A 530 -4.18 -27.74 23.62
C ASP A 530 -3.56 -28.83 22.72
N GLN A 531 -2.82 -28.47 21.67
CA GLN A 531 -2.06 -29.43 20.86
C GLN A 531 -1.05 -30.24 21.70
N GLY A 532 -0.47 -29.61 22.72
CA GLY A 532 0.43 -30.28 23.65
C GLY A 532 -0.25 -31.01 24.80
N ARG A 533 -1.59 -31.05 24.85
CA ARG A 533 -2.32 -31.61 26.00
C ARG A 533 -2.19 -33.12 26.08
N GLY A 534 -1.67 -33.58 27.19
CA GLY A 534 -1.41 -35.01 27.43
C GLY A 534 -0.11 -35.54 26.76
N GLU A 535 0.61 -34.68 26.05
CA GLU A 535 1.93 -34.99 25.51
C GLU A 535 3.00 -34.67 26.56
N LYS A 536 3.84 -35.65 26.87
CA LYS A 536 4.95 -35.49 27.79
C LYS A 536 6.26 -35.46 27.02
N LEU A 537 6.92 -34.31 27.07
CA LEU A 537 8.22 -34.11 26.42
C LEU A 537 9.34 -34.52 27.37
N ASN A 538 10.36 -35.22 26.83
CA ASN A 538 11.58 -35.41 27.54
C ASN A 538 12.34 -34.05 27.65
N VAL A 539 13.02 -33.81 28.75
CA VAL A 539 13.78 -32.57 28.96
C VAL A 539 14.75 -32.24 27.83
N ASP A 540 15.30 -33.28 27.15
CA ASP A 540 16.21 -33.12 26.01
C ASP A 540 15.49 -32.52 24.75
N ASP A 541 14.18 -32.75 24.63
CA ASP A 541 13.37 -32.30 23.48
C ASP A 541 12.69 -30.95 23.74
N VAL A 542 12.70 -30.46 24.98
CA VAL A 542 12.03 -29.22 25.38
C VAL A 542 12.54 -28.01 24.62
N LYS A 543 13.83 -27.99 24.29
CA LYS A 543 14.41 -26.86 23.53
C LYS A 543 13.79 -26.72 22.14
N TYR A 544 13.51 -27.81 21.46
CA TYR A 544 12.86 -27.82 20.14
C TYR A 544 11.42 -27.29 20.22
N GLU A 545 10.68 -27.67 21.29
CA GLU A 545 9.33 -27.17 21.47
C GLU A 545 9.33 -25.68 21.83
N ILE A 546 10.26 -25.21 22.67
CA ILE A 546 10.41 -23.78 22.97
C ILE A 546 10.74 -22.98 21.69
N ASP A 547 11.63 -23.48 20.83
CA ASP A 547 11.93 -22.85 19.53
C ASP A 547 10.67 -22.78 18.62
N SER A 548 9.84 -23.85 18.65
CA SER A 548 8.56 -23.87 17.94
C SER A 548 7.59 -22.82 18.49
N LEU A 549 7.48 -22.74 19.82
CA LEU A 549 6.63 -21.74 20.51
C LEU A 549 7.11 -20.30 20.28
N GLU A 550 8.42 -20.09 20.24
CA GLU A 550 8.99 -18.77 19.94
C GLU A 550 8.64 -18.33 18.50
N LYS A 551 8.78 -19.23 17.52
CA LYS A 551 8.37 -18.96 16.13
C LYS A 551 6.87 -18.67 16.03
N PHE A 552 6.04 -19.47 16.70
CA PHE A 552 4.61 -19.25 16.76
C PHE A 552 4.27 -17.89 17.39
N ALA A 553 4.85 -17.57 18.55
CA ALA A 553 4.64 -16.29 19.24
C ALA A 553 5.03 -15.09 18.35
N LYS A 554 6.18 -15.16 17.68
CA LYS A 554 6.65 -14.13 16.74
C LYS A 554 5.75 -13.98 15.50
N SER A 555 4.97 -14.99 15.14
CA SER A 555 4.03 -14.92 14.03
C SER A 555 2.74 -14.18 14.37
N LEU A 556 2.33 -14.17 15.64
CA LEU A 556 1.04 -13.60 16.06
C LEU A 556 1.01 -12.07 16.05
N GLU A 557 2.13 -11.42 16.37
CA GLU A 557 2.18 -9.95 16.52
C GLU A 557 1.91 -9.20 15.21
N PRO A 558 2.54 -9.57 14.07
CA PRO A 558 2.28 -8.92 12.80
C PRO A 558 0.85 -9.13 12.27
N ASP A 559 0.30 -10.36 12.42
CA ASP A 559 -1.08 -10.66 12.04
C ASP A 559 -2.06 -9.78 12.82
N PHE A 560 -1.81 -9.63 14.12
CA PHE A 560 -2.61 -8.82 15.01
C PHE A 560 -2.57 -7.33 14.65
N GLN A 561 -1.39 -6.82 14.37
CA GLN A 561 -1.21 -5.41 13.98
C GLN A 561 -1.94 -5.09 12.69
N VAL A 562 -1.80 -5.95 11.67
CA VAL A 562 -2.46 -5.76 10.37
C VAL A 562 -3.98 -5.85 10.50
N ASP A 563 -4.50 -6.84 11.21
CA ASP A 563 -5.95 -7.02 11.41
C ASP A 563 -6.56 -5.81 12.14
N LEU A 564 -5.90 -5.32 13.21
CA LEU A 564 -6.36 -4.16 13.96
C LEU A 564 -6.28 -2.86 13.15
N GLU A 565 -5.19 -2.61 12.45
CA GLU A 565 -5.02 -1.38 11.66
C GLU A 565 -6.02 -1.34 10.51
N ASN A 566 -6.19 -2.43 9.79
CA ASN A 566 -7.17 -2.53 8.71
C ASN A 566 -8.60 -2.32 9.23
N MET A 567 -8.96 -2.91 10.37
CA MET A 567 -10.28 -2.74 10.96
C MET A 567 -10.52 -1.29 11.39
N ILE A 568 -9.57 -0.68 12.11
CA ILE A 568 -9.69 0.70 12.59
C ILE A 568 -9.80 1.67 11.41
N GLN A 569 -8.96 1.51 10.39
CA GLN A 569 -9.00 2.36 9.21
C GLN A 569 -10.33 2.23 8.45
N ASN A 570 -10.80 1.00 8.22
CA ASN A 570 -12.07 0.77 7.56
C ASN A 570 -13.25 1.35 8.35
N THR A 571 -13.26 1.20 9.68
CA THR A 571 -14.32 1.74 10.53
C THR A 571 -14.29 3.25 10.58
N LEU A 572 -13.12 3.86 10.79
CA LEU A 572 -12.95 5.31 10.82
C LEU A 572 -13.24 5.93 9.46
N LYS A 573 -12.78 5.31 8.37
CA LYS A 573 -13.04 5.77 7.01
C LYS A 573 -14.55 5.76 6.71
N LYS A 574 -15.23 4.66 7.02
CA LYS A 574 -16.68 4.55 6.83
C LYS A 574 -17.44 5.62 7.62
N THR A 575 -17.02 5.86 8.88
CA THR A 575 -17.58 6.92 9.71
C THR A 575 -17.38 8.31 9.09
N CYS A 576 -16.18 8.57 8.56
CA CYS A 576 -15.88 9.82 7.86
C CYS A 576 -16.76 10.00 6.61
N ASP A 577 -16.91 8.96 5.80
CA ASP A 577 -17.71 9.01 4.56
C ASP A 577 -19.20 9.23 4.87
N GLU A 578 -19.75 8.58 5.91
CA GLU A 578 -21.12 8.79 6.38
C GLU A 578 -21.33 10.23 6.86
N LEU A 579 -20.41 10.77 7.66
CA LEU A 579 -20.46 12.15 8.12
C LEU A 579 -20.31 13.17 6.97
N LEU A 580 -19.42 12.89 6.02
CA LEU A 580 -19.26 13.70 4.81
C LEU A 580 -20.54 13.72 3.98
N LYS A 581 -21.19 12.58 3.82
CA LYS A 581 -22.47 12.48 3.10
C LYS A 581 -23.57 13.28 3.80
N GLU A 582 -23.67 13.20 5.12
CA GLU A 582 -24.65 13.96 5.89
C GLU A 582 -24.35 15.46 5.86
N TYR A 583 -23.08 15.86 5.97
CA TYR A 583 -22.64 17.24 5.82
C TYR A 583 -22.97 17.80 4.43
N ARG A 584 -22.72 17.02 3.37
CA ARG A 584 -23.12 17.37 1.99
C ARG A 584 -24.62 17.56 1.86
N ASN A 585 -25.43 16.65 2.41
CA ASN A 585 -26.88 16.71 2.36
C ASN A 585 -27.42 17.96 3.08
N LYS A 586 -26.84 18.33 4.23
CA LYS A 586 -27.24 19.52 4.97
C LYS A 586 -26.84 20.81 4.25
N LEU A 587 -25.66 20.85 3.65
CA LEU A 587 -25.26 21.99 2.81
C LEU A 587 -26.10 22.07 1.52
N ALA A 588 -26.47 20.95 0.92
CA ALA A 588 -27.35 20.92 -0.24
C ALA A 588 -28.77 21.43 0.07
N ALA A 589 -29.27 21.20 1.29
CA ALA A 589 -30.56 21.74 1.74
C ALA A 589 -30.54 23.26 1.93
N LEU A 590 -29.36 23.88 2.08
CA LEU A 590 -29.18 25.33 2.29
C LEU A 590 -28.91 26.10 1.01
N THR A 591 -28.26 25.48 0.07
CA THR A 591 -27.93 26.04 -1.22
C THR A 591 -28.08 24.96 -2.26
N GLU A 592 -28.79 25.18 -3.36
CA GLU A 592 -28.84 24.25 -4.51
C GLU A 592 -27.47 23.92 -5.10
N VAL A 593 -26.38 24.27 -4.40
CA VAL A 593 -24.98 24.21 -4.87
C VAL A 593 -24.05 23.85 -3.73
N ALA A 594 -24.12 22.63 -3.20
CA ALA A 594 -23.09 22.20 -2.26
C ALA A 594 -22.37 20.95 -2.76
N ASN A 595 -21.26 21.17 -3.39
CA ASN A 595 -20.24 20.13 -3.58
C ASN A 595 -19.14 20.32 -2.53
N THR A 596 -19.06 19.42 -1.59
CA THR A 596 -18.19 19.49 -0.42
C THR A 596 -17.13 18.39 -0.48
N SER A 597 -16.14 18.61 -1.30
CA SER A 597 -14.89 17.85 -1.22
C SER A 597 -13.89 18.65 -0.38
N GLY A 598 -13.18 18.00 0.54
CA GLY A 598 -12.03 18.61 1.18
C GLY A 598 -11.95 18.61 2.70
N LEU A 599 -12.66 17.73 3.39
CA LEU A 599 -12.22 17.34 4.72
C LEU A 599 -11.12 16.29 4.55
N ASP A 600 -9.88 16.77 4.44
CA ASP A 600 -8.71 15.88 4.53
C ASP A 600 -8.59 15.41 5.99
N ILE A 601 -9.09 14.22 6.24
CA ILE A 601 -9.00 13.57 7.55
C ILE A 601 -7.88 12.54 7.44
N SER A 602 -6.68 12.98 7.77
CA SER A 602 -5.58 12.05 7.98
C SER A 602 -5.82 11.26 9.28
N ILE A 603 -5.81 9.95 9.16
CA ILE A 603 -5.84 9.02 10.29
C ILE A 603 -4.38 8.70 10.60
N ASP A 604 -3.96 8.95 11.85
CA ASP A 604 -2.60 8.63 12.28
C ASP A 604 -2.39 7.10 12.28
N PRO A 605 -1.18 6.58 12.03
CA PRO A 605 -0.93 5.15 12.14
C PRO A 605 -1.06 4.67 13.60
N LEU A 606 -1.64 3.49 13.79
CA LEU A 606 -1.74 2.85 15.09
C LEU A 606 -0.36 2.38 15.55
N LYS A 607 0.08 2.82 16.72
CA LYS A 607 1.31 2.34 17.37
C LYS A 607 0.98 1.31 18.43
N LEU A 608 1.28 0.06 18.15
CA LEU A 608 1.17 -1.04 19.12
C LEU A 608 2.51 -1.24 19.84
N MET A 609 2.47 -1.78 21.06
CA MET A 609 3.69 -2.23 21.72
C MET A 609 4.06 -3.62 21.23
N GLY A 610 5.33 -3.83 20.88
CA GLY A 610 5.85 -5.16 20.62
C GLY A 610 5.70 -6.03 21.87
N GLY A 611 5.16 -7.24 21.71
CA GLY A 611 5.13 -8.21 22.78
C GLY A 611 6.55 -8.65 23.13
N SER A 612 6.91 -8.65 24.40
CA SER A 612 8.16 -9.26 24.84
C SER A 612 8.03 -10.78 24.74
N VAL A 613 8.34 -11.33 23.59
CA VAL A 613 8.52 -12.78 23.45
C VAL A 613 9.82 -13.14 24.17
N SER A 614 9.74 -13.94 25.22
CA SER A 614 10.95 -14.48 25.85
C SER A 614 11.73 -15.25 24.81
N SER A 615 13.05 -15.00 24.69
CA SER A 615 13.86 -15.83 23.78
C SER A 615 13.93 -17.24 24.35
N ALA A 616 14.04 -18.22 23.46
CA ALA A 616 14.19 -19.61 23.83
C ALA A 616 15.35 -19.84 24.80
N ASP A 617 16.43 -19.07 24.67
CA ASP A 617 17.62 -19.16 25.52
C ASP A 617 17.44 -18.52 26.91
N SER A 618 16.43 -17.65 27.10
CA SER A 618 16.18 -16.93 28.37
C SER A 618 15.01 -17.51 29.16
N PHE A 619 14.22 -18.39 28.57
CA PHE A 619 13.07 -18.96 29.25
C PHE A 619 13.49 -20.12 30.17
N SER A 620 13.22 -20.00 31.48
CA SER A 620 13.50 -21.04 32.46
C SER A 620 12.27 -21.93 32.66
N TYR A 621 12.45 -23.21 32.44
CA TYR A 621 11.37 -24.22 32.56
C TYR A 621 11.67 -25.27 33.64
N ASP A 622 12.77 -25.13 34.40
CA ASP A 622 13.19 -26.12 35.40
C ASP A 622 12.13 -26.42 36.47
N TYR A 623 11.30 -25.43 36.80
CA TYR A 623 10.22 -25.57 37.77
C TYR A 623 9.01 -26.37 37.23
N LEU A 624 8.93 -26.61 35.94
CA LEU A 624 7.88 -27.41 35.30
C LEU A 624 8.25 -28.89 35.16
N VAL A 625 9.51 -29.24 35.50
CA VAL A 625 10.03 -30.62 35.29
C VAL A 625 9.48 -31.58 36.30
N GLU A 626 8.69 -32.55 35.86
CA GLU A 626 8.24 -33.66 36.67
C GLU A 626 9.22 -34.86 36.54
N THR A 627 9.48 -35.48 37.65
CA THR A 627 10.34 -36.65 37.68
C THR A 627 9.54 -37.90 38.04
N ARG A 628 9.45 -38.87 37.16
CA ARG A 628 8.79 -40.13 37.48
C ARG A 628 9.65 -41.36 37.15
N LYS A 629 9.38 -42.41 37.87
CA LYS A 629 10.01 -43.70 37.59
C LYS A 629 9.13 -44.51 36.64
N VAL A 630 9.65 -44.80 35.48
CA VAL A 630 8.98 -45.64 34.47
C VAL A 630 9.65 -46.98 34.42
N GLN A 631 8.86 -48.04 34.42
CA GLN A 631 9.38 -49.37 34.28
C GLN A 631 9.99 -49.53 32.89
N ASN A 632 11.30 -49.77 32.80
CA ASN A 632 12.03 -49.90 31.54
C ASN A 632 12.43 -51.34 31.23
N GLY A 633 12.03 -52.23 32.05
CA GLY A 633 12.33 -53.63 31.84
C GLY A 633 12.05 -54.48 33.05
N THR A 634 12.47 -55.68 32.97
CA THR A 634 12.43 -56.62 34.10
C THR A 634 13.75 -57.35 34.19
N GLU A 635 14.28 -57.46 35.38
CA GLU A 635 15.50 -58.19 35.65
C GLU A 635 15.20 -59.44 36.48
N LYS A 636 15.86 -60.52 36.15
CA LYS A 636 15.77 -61.80 36.93
C LYS A 636 16.78 -61.79 38.05
N VAL A 637 16.33 -61.39 39.23
CA VAL A 637 17.17 -61.44 40.43
C VAL A 637 17.03 -62.75 41.18
N LYS A 638 18.00 -63.07 41.98
CA LYS A 638 18.00 -64.31 42.81
C LYS A 638 16.83 -64.15 43.82
N ASN A 639 15.99 -65.15 43.83
CA ASN A 639 14.91 -65.23 44.82
C ASN A 639 15.47 -65.63 46.21
N GLU A 640 15.57 -64.66 47.09
CA GLU A 640 16.11 -64.80 48.42
C GLU A 640 15.30 -65.81 49.33
N ASN A 641 14.02 -65.95 49.02
CA ASN A 641 13.11 -66.81 49.74
C ASN A 641 13.24 -68.24 49.27
N TRP A 642 13.89 -68.48 48.12
CA TRP A 642 14.10 -69.84 47.60
C TRP A 642 15.20 -70.58 48.36
N ARG A 643 14.85 -71.72 48.94
CA ARG A 643 15.79 -72.60 49.66
C ARG A 643 15.80 -73.97 49.04
N TRP A 644 16.98 -74.50 48.75
CA TRP A 644 17.13 -75.81 48.15
C TRP A 644 16.64 -76.95 49.05
N TYR A 645 16.63 -76.71 50.36
CA TYR A 645 16.25 -77.67 51.39
C TYR A 645 14.78 -77.56 51.86
N ASN A 646 14.00 -76.59 51.28
CA ASN A 646 12.61 -76.41 51.62
C ASN A 646 11.70 -76.53 50.38
N PRO A 647 11.01 -77.71 50.21
CA PRO A 647 10.18 -77.91 49.05
C PRO A 647 9.03 -76.91 48.80
N PHE A 648 8.58 -76.33 49.86
CA PHE A 648 7.47 -75.28 49.77
C PHE A 648 7.91 -74.06 49.04
N THR A 649 9.24 -73.77 48.97
CA THR A 649 9.74 -72.58 48.25
C THR A 649 10.04 -72.81 46.76
N TRP A 650 9.93 -74.06 46.28
CA TRP A 650 10.30 -74.45 44.93
C TRP A 650 9.28 -73.97 43.89
N LYS A 651 8.00 -73.81 44.28
CA LYS A 651 6.93 -73.26 43.44
C LYS A 651 7.22 -71.86 43.02
N GLU A 652 7.99 -71.12 43.78
CA GLU A 652 8.30 -69.68 43.46
C GLU A 652 9.52 -69.54 42.49
N GLY A 653 10.25 -70.58 42.24
CA GLY A 653 11.42 -70.58 41.34
C GLY A 653 12.67 -69.95 41.96
N ARG A 654 13.88 -70.36 41.45
CA ARG A 654 15.18 -69.85 41.93
C ARG A 654 15.42 -68.38 41.63
N LYS A 655 14.71 -67.78 40.63
CA LYS A 655 14.83 -66.38 40.20
C LYS A 655 13.43 -65.77 40.19
N LYS A 656 13.30 -64.60 40.75
CA LYS A 656 12.11 -63.79 40.66
C LYS A 656 12.37 -62.67 39.66
N ILE A 657 11.31 -62.24 38.94
CA ILE A 657 11.36 -61.12 38.04
C ILE A 657 11.07 -59.88 38.86
N VAL A 658 11.98 -58.89 38.81
CA VAL A 658 11.81 -57.61 39.46
C VAL A 658 11.77 -56.56 38.37
N ALA A 659 10.83 -55.67 38.46
CA ALA A 659 10.74 -54.54 37.55
C ALA A 659 11.93 -53.60 37.77
N THR A 660 12.58 -53.23 36.67
CA THR A 660 13.59 -52.17 36.67
C THR A 660 12.95 -50.88 36.25
N TYR A 661 13.37 -49.79 36.86
CA TYR A 661 12.81 -48.49 36.63
C TYR A 661 13.91 -47.55 36.17
N LYS A 662 13.58 -46.77 35.14
CA LYS A 662 14.38 -45.61 34.71
C LYS A 662 13.68 -44.35 35.22
N THR A 663 14.45 -43.44 35.72
CA THR A 663 13.95 -42.11 36.04
C THR A 663 13.87 -41.30 34.77
N VAL A 664 12.69 -40.83 34.44
CA VAL A 664 12.46 -40.00 33.28
C VAL A 664 12.07 -38.61 33.82
N ARG A 665 12.67 -37.58 33.26
CA ARG A 665 12.36 -36.17 33.53
C ARG A 665 11.56 -35.71 32.35
N GLU A 666 10.32 -35.37 32.61
CA GLU A 666 9.33 -34.99 31.59
C GLU A 666 8.68 -33.67 31.96
N ILE A 667 8.24 -32.96 30.95
CA ILE A 667 7.40 -31.75 31.09
C ILE A 667 6.14 -31.98 30.27
N GLU A 668 5.01 -31.57 30.77
CA GLU A 668 3.78 -31.55 29.98
C GLU A 668 3.86 -30.42 28.94
N ALA A 669 3.76 -30.75 27.64
CA ALA A 669 3.92 -29.80 26.55
C ALA A 669 2.90 -28.64 26.62
N SER A 670 1.67 -28.92 27.05
CA SER A 670 0.64 -27.89 27.24
C SER A 670 1.00 -26.91 28.35
N GLN A 671 1.60 -27.37 29.43
CA GLN A 671 1.99 -26.52 30.56
C GLN A 671 3.20 -25.65 30.19
N LEU A 672 4.16 -26.21 29.45
CA LEU A 672 5.27 -25.47 28.89
C LEU A 672 4.77 -24.36 27.93
N ALA A 673 3.86 -24.73 27.03
CA ALA A 673 3.29 -23.78 26.08
C ALA A 673 2.48 -22.67 26.77
N GLN A 674 1.74 -23.00 27.82
CA GLN A 674 0.97 -22.04 28.61
C GLN A 674 1.88 -21.00 29.26
N GLU A 675 2.93 -21.43 29.93
CA GLU A 675 3.85 -20.52 30.62
C GLU A 675 4.66 -19.66 29.63
N PHE A 676 5.09 -20.26 28.53
CA PHE A 676 5.85 -19.52 27.49
C PHE A 676 5.01 -18.47 26.79
N LEU A 677 3.75 -18.78 26.49
CA LEU A 677 2.86 -17.89 25.73
C LEU A 677 2.09 -16.89 26.62
N ALA A 678 2.14 -17.00 27.94
CA ALA A 678 1.43 -16.09 28.85
C ALA A 678 1.77 -14.60 28.65
N PRO A 679 3.05 -14.19 28.47
CA PRO A 679 3.39 -12.80 28.17
C PRO A 679 2.79 -12.30 26.85
N VAL A 680 2.79 -13.16 25.81
CA VAL A 680 2.21 -12.84 24.49
C VAL A 680 0.71 -12.67 24.59
N GLN A 681 0.05 -13.54 25.37
CA GLN A 681 -1.37 -13.45 25.65
C GLN A 681 -1.74 -12.12 26.34
N SER A 682 -0.94 -11.71 27.31
CA SER A 682 -1.11 -10.41 28.01
C SER A 682 -0.92 -9.24 27.04
N ALA A 683 0.13 -9.28 26.22
CA ALA A 683 0.42 -8.23 25.24
C ALA A 683 -0.70 -8.05 24.20
N ILE A 684 -1.35 -9.15 23.77
CA ILE A 684 -2.51 -9.10 22.87
C ILE A 684 -3.68 -8.36 23.52
N TYR A 685 -3.96 -8.61 24.81
CA TYR A 685 -5.01 -7.89 25.54
C TYR A 685 -4.69 -6.41 25.67
N GLU A 686 -3.47 -6.06 26.08
CA GLU A 686 -3.04 -4.67 26.25
C GLU A 686 -3.10 -3.89 24.92
N ASN A 687 -2.68 -4.52 23.83
CA ASN A 687 -2.74 -3.91 22.50
C ASN A 687 -4.19 -3.78 22.00
N GLY A 688 -5.08 -4.71 22.34
CA GLY A 688 -6.51 -4.59 22.09
C GLY A 688 -7.11 -3.36 22.80
N ASP A 689 -6.73 -3.14 24.07
CA ASP A 689 -7.14 -1.94 24.83
C ASP A 689 -6.59 -0.65 24.22
N ARG A 690 -5.35 -0.66 23.76
CA ARG A 690 -4.75 0.48 23.07
C ARG A 690 -5.45 0.79 21.76
N ALA A 691 -5.80 -0.24 20.98
CA ALA A 691 -6.54 -0.08 19.75
C ALA A 691 -7.90 0.57 19.98
N ARG A 692 -8.62 0.17 21.04
CA ARG A 692 -9.89 0.79 21.45
C ARG A 692 -9.72 2.26 21.82
N LYS A 693 -8.72 2.59 22.61
CA LYS A 693 -8.41 3.98 23.00
C LYS A 693 -8.04 4.81 21.76
N TYR A 694 -7.17 4.27 20.91
CA TYR A 694 -6.78 4.93 19.68
C TYR A 694 -7.98 5.21 18.75
N ALA A 695 -8.85 4.22 18.52
CA ALA A 695 -10.05 4.39 17.70
C ALA A 695 -10.92 5.53 18.26
N SER A 696 -11.13 5.56 19.57
CA SER A 696 -11.87 6.62 20.24
C SER A 696 -11.19 7.99 20.11
N GLU A 697 -9.86 8.07 20.25
CA GLU A 697 -9.11 9.31 20.08
C GLU A 697 -9.20 9.83 18.64
N GLN A 698 -9.03 8.98 17.62
CA GLN A 698 -9.18 9.38 16.22
C GLN A 698 -10.61 9.82 15.90
N ALA A 699 -11.61 9.09 16.41
CA ALA A 699 -13.02 9.49 16.28
C ALA A 699 -13.29 10.88 16.90
N ASN A 700 -12.72 11.16 18.08
CA ASN A 700 -12.83 12.47 18.72
C ASN A 700 -12.08 13.57 17.93
N LYS A 701 -10.92 13.28 17.34
CA LYS A 701 -10.21 14.21 16.46
C LYS A 701 -11.04 14.55 15.21
N ILE A 702 -11.67 13.53 14.61
CA ILE A 702 -12.60 13.68 13.48
C ILE A 702 -13.76 14.61 13.90
N LYS A 703 -14.40 14.31 15.04
CA LYS A 703 -15.46 15.12 15.63
C LYS A 703 -15.03 16.57 15.82
N ALA A 704 -13.85 16.81 16.36
CA ALA A 704 -13.33 18.16 16.59
C ALA A 704 -13.09 18.91 15.28
N LYS A 705 -12.56 18.24 14.25
CA LYS A 705 -12.35 18.83 12.90
C LYS A 705 -13.68 19.23 12.24
N TYR A 706 -14.71 18.37 12.30
CA TYR A 706 -16.03 18.67 11.78
C TYR A 706 -16.65 19.87 12.52
N ASN A 707 -16.59 19.87 13.83
CA ASN A 707 -17.11 20.96 14.64
C ASN A 707 -16.40 22.30 14.36
N LEU A 708 -15.08 22.26 14.12
CA LEU A 708 -14.30 23.45 13.77
C LEU A 708 -14.72 23.98 12.39
N LYS A 709 -14.80 23.08 11.38
CA LYS A 709 -15.19 23.46 10.01
C LYS A 709 -16.60 24.04 9.93
N PHE A 710 -17.52 23.49 10.72
CA PHE A 710 -18.87 24.03 10.80
C PHE A 710 -18.91 25.43 11.43
N LYS A 711 -18.10 25.65 12.49
CA LYS A 711 -17.95 27.00 13.10
C LYS A 711 -17.31 28.00 12.13
N GLU A 712 -16.30 27.57 11.35
CA GLU A 712 -15.67 28.40 10.32
C GLU A 712 -16.68 28.82 9.25
N LEU A 713 -17.49 27.83 8.78
CA LEU A 713 -18.54 28.10 7.79
C LEU A 713 -19.61 29.08 8.33
N ASP A 714 -20.06 28.87 9.58
CA ASP A 714 -21.00 29.75 10.26
C ASP A 714 -20.47 31.19 10.38
N ALA A 715 -19.19 31.33 10.77
CA ALA A 715 -18.56 32.65 10.90
C ALA A 715 -18.45 33.38 9.57
N VAL A 716 -18.10 32.69 8.49
CA VAL A 716 -18.01 33.25 7.13
C VAL A 716 -19.38 33.63 6.62
N LEU A 717 -20.38 32.75 6.76
CA LEU A 717 -21.76 33.05 6.37
C LEU A 717 -22.32 34.24 7.15
N LYS A 718 -22.12 34.31 8.46
CA LYS A 718 -22.56 35.40 9.30
C LYS A 718 -21.91 36.71 8.89
N LYS A 719 -20.57 36.73 8.70
CA LYS A 719 -19.85 37.93 8.26
C LYS A 719 -20.37 38.45 6.92
N LYS A 720 -20.65 37.54 5.98
CA LYS A 720 -21.18 37.94 4.67
C LYS A 720 -22.65 38.37 4.69
N LEU A 721 -23.45 37.82 5.60
CA LEU A 721 -24.82 38.27 5.83
C LEU A 721 -24.85 39.68 6.43
N ASP A 722 -23.96 39.97 7.41
CA ASP A 722 -23.82 41.29 8.01
C ASP A 722 -23.34 42.31 6.96
N GLU A 723 -22.43 41.93 6.05
CA GLU A 723 -22.07 42.76 4.88
C GLU A 723 -23.29 43.03 3.98
N LEU A 724 -24.14 42.06 3.68
CA LEU A 724 -25.34 42.18 2.86
C LEU A 724 -26.39 43.11 3.50
N GLU A 725 -26.57 43.09 4.83
CA GLU A 725 -27.44 44.04 5.55
C GLU A 725 -26.98 45.49 5.39
N SER A 726 -25.64 45.70 5.44
CA SER A 726 -25.09 47.07 5.23
C SER A 726 -25.31 47.60 3.80
N TYR A 727 -25.47 46.69 2.82
CA TYR A 727 -25.73 47.04 1.42
C TYR A 727 -27.17 47.45 1.15
N ALA A 728 -28.14 47.06 1.98
CA ALA A 728 -29.54 47.40 1.80
C ALA A 728 -29.83 48.88 2.08
N THR A 729 -28.91 49.57 2.75
CA THR A 729 -29.10 50.95 3.21
C THR A 729 -28.60 52.06 2.24
N ASP A 730 -27.85 51.69 1.18
CA ASP A 730 -27.27 52.70 0.27
C ASP A 730 -27.41 52.28 -1.22
N GLN A 731 -28.51 52.67 -1.85
CA GLN A 731 -28.93 52.23 -3.19
C GLN A 731 -27.92 52.50 -4.31
N LYS A 732 -27.25 53.66 -4.31
CA LYS A 732 -26.26 54.02 -5.35
C LYS A 732 -24.94 53.29 -5.24
N LYS A 733 -24.51 52.98 -4.02
CA LYS A 733 -23.31 52.13 -3.78
C LYS A 733 -23.63 50.69 -4.01
N ALA A 734 -24.90 50.26 -3.75
CA ALA A 734 -25.36 48.91 -3.99
C ALA A 734 -25.33 48.54 -5.49
N GLU A 735 -25.76 49.39 -6.40
CA GLU A 735 -25.75 49.16 -7.84
C GLU A 735 -24.33 48.97 -8.39
N LYS A 736 -23.37 49.77 -7.98
CA LYS A 736 -21.98 49.67 -8.40
C LYS A 736 -21.35 48.34 -7.87
N ARG A 737 -21.65 48.02 -6.61
CA ARG A 737 -21.18 46.77 -5.98
C ARG A 737 -21.86 45.51 -6.55
N VAL A 738 -23.13 45.61 -6.95
CA VAL A 738 -23.83 44.52 -7.66
C VAL A 738 -23.16 44.23 -9.00
N GLN A 739 -22.76 45.25 -9.76
CA GLN A 739 -22.02 45.03 -11.01
C GLN A 739 -20.66 44.42 -10.78
N GLU A 740 -19.94 44.84 -9.75
CA GLU A 740 -18.66 44.20 -9.35
C GLU A 740 -18.87 42.76 -8.90
N THR A 741 -19.95 42.48 -8.15
CA THR A 741 -20.30 41.16 -7.68
C THR A 741 -20.69 40.24 -8.83
N LYS A 742 -21.44 40.73 -9.83
CA LYS A 742 -21.75 39.99 -11.06
C LYS A 742 -20.49 39.60 -11.82
N ARG A 743 -19.53 40.53 -11.95
CA ARG A 743 -18.24 40.24 -12.59
C ARG A 743 -17.44 39.20 -11.81
N LYS A 744 -17.45 39.28 -10.47
CA LYS A 744 -16.79 38.31 -9.60
C LYS A 744 -17.44 36.92 -9.71
N LEU A 745 -18.78 36.87 -9.77
CA LEU A 745 -19.50 35.62 -9.93
C LEU A 745 -19.18 34.95 -11.28
N GLN A 746 -19.23 35.72 -12.36
CA GLN A 746 -18.89 35.20 -13.68
C GLN A 746 -17.47 34.64 -13.70
N TRP A 747 -16.53 35.35 -13.07
CA TRP A 747 -15.16 34.87 -12.93
C TRP A 747 -15.08 33.54 -12.15
N LEU A 748 -15.86 33.36 -11.04
CA LEU A 748 -15.93 32.12 -10.29
C LEU A 748 -16.50 30.97 -11.12
N GLU A 749 -17.60 31.22 -11.84
CA GLU A 749 -18.22 30.22 -12.72
C GLU A 749 -17.24 29.77 -13.81
N ASP A 750 -16.49 30.69 -14.40
CA ASP A 750 -15.47 30.41 -15.39
C ASP A 750 -14.33 29.56 -14.78
N ILE A 751 -13.86 29.91 -13.58
CA ILE A 751 -12.83 29.12 -12.86
C ILE A 751 -13.36 27.76 -12.46
N GLN A 752 -14.59 27.65 -11.94
CA GLN A 752 -15.17 26.35 -11.60
C GLN A 752 -15.28 25.43 -12.83
N LYS A 753 -15.67 26.00 -13.97
CA LYS A 753 -15.70 25.27 -15.24
C LYS A 753 -14.32 24.82 -15.67
N ASP A 754 -13.32 25.71 -15.59
CA ASP A 754 -11.93 25.38 -15.90
C ASP A 754 -11.43 24.25 -14.98
N VAL A 755 -11.66 24.35 -13.67
CA VAL A 755 -11.27 23.36 -12.67
C VAL A 755 -11.92 21.98 -12.94
N LYS A 756 -13.24 21.98 -13.18
CA LYS A 756 -13.96 20.72 -13.50
C LYS A 756 -13.47 20.10 -14.80
N SER A 757 -13.13 20.92 -15.80
CA SER A 757 -12.63 20.44 -17.09
C SER A 757 -11.28 19.71 -17.00
N ILE A 758 -10.50 19.96 -15.94
CA ILE A 758 -9.23 19.27 -15.70
C ILE A 758 -9.44 17.76 -15.46
N LEU A 759 -10.53 17.40 -14.76
CA LEU A 759 -10.85 15.99 -14.49
C LEU A 759 -11.59 15.30 -15.64
N GLU A 760 -11.98 16.02 -16.69
CA GLU A 760 -12.61 15.41 -17.87
C GLU A 760 -11.56 14.75 -18.77
N ILE A 761 -11.97 13.65 -19.44
CA ILE A 761 -11.13 12.88 -20.36
C ILE A 761 -11.43 13.22 -21.82
#